data_160699db32a58f211c95ee34ba38e720
#
_entry.id   160699db32a58f211c95ee34ba38e720
#
_cell.length_a   1.000
_cell.length_b   1.000
_cell.length_c   1.000
_cell.angle_alpha   90.00
_cell.angle_beta   90.00
_cell.angle_gamma   90.00
#
_symmetry.space_group_name_H-M   'P 1'
#
loop_
_entity.id
_entity.type
_entity.pdbx_description
1 polymer ?
#
loop_
_entity_poly.entity_id
_entity_poly.type
_entity_poly.pdbx_seq_one_letter_code
_entity_poly.pdbx_strand_id
1 'polypeptide(L)'
;KQEEIRAYFNNVADLMRTVADTDEVHRALREGAEQQPLLATGLDLDKARAALTGYYRDDFARQFAARNPGQRADISGIVASLPAQTLAAQYTYIAANPNPLGKKNELARAPDAAAYNEMHGRFHPFARRIVQDYGLYDFFLVDARTGFVVYTYFKELDYGTSLRDGPWAATGLGQAFAKAVAAKTSGEVSITDYAPYRPSYDDQASFVSIPIVEQGVTVGVFVVQLPIDRVNQIMTFDGKWKAVGLGDSGETYLVGPDKTPRSISRFMRQDPGAFVNTMRATGLAQTRLAAMDSRDSNIGLMPVDTVGVRNALAGQTGTAVYPDYRGIPVLGAYAPIDVLGLRWALLSEIDDAESKAPIVALRRGIVLAALAGVLLVGLLALLAGLRLARSISEPLGVVQETVRKVGAGDLDARTGLRGQDEIGQLAIAFDTLLDEKVAELARAQRENDQLNNSVIEIMMSVAQLAQRDLDVKVPVSEDVTGAVSDAINMMSTSTARALREVNTISSQVSDSSVRVKERADSVLRLAGEASDQASAASAELGDTADALRQIGDQAQDAGREAERALTATAEAMSVVRATVDGITSSRDQIRETEKRVKRLAERSQEISSAVTIIGQIAERTSVLALNASMQAVAAGEAGRGFAVVADEVKRLAENAREATQQIAGRVGAIQSDTTETLQAMNGTIAQVVDIT
;
A
#
# COMPACT_ATOMS: atom_id res chain seq x y z
N LYS A 1 4.59 8.37 -1.01
CA LYS A 1 3.64 8.90 -2.01
C LYS A 1 4.33 9.64 -3.14
N GLN A 2 5.36 10.42 -2.86
CA GLN A 2 6.13 11.12 -3.90
C GLN A 2 6.71 10.13 -4.91
N GLU A 3 7.34 9.04 -4.45
CA GLU A 3 7.90 7.98 -5.28
C GLU A 3 6.81 7.25 -6.10
N GLU A 4 5.68 6.91 -5.46
CA GLU A 4 4.57 6.21 -6.14
C GLU A 4 3.97 7.05 -7.28
N ILE A 5 3.76 8.35 -7.05
CA ILE A 5 3.26 9.27 -8.09
C ILE A 5 4.28 9.41 -9.23
N ARG A 6 5.57 9.61 -8.91
CA ARG A 6 6.62 9.67 -9.92
C ARG A 6 6.72 8.39 -10.74
N ALA A 7 6.69 7.23 -10.07
CA ALA A 7 6.72 5.93 -10.72
C ALA A 7 5.52 5.75 -11.68
N TYR A 8 4.32 6.13 -11.25
CA TYR A 8 3.14 6.07 -12.11
C TYR A 8 3.33 6.87 -13.40
N PHE A 9 3.75 8.14 -13.33
CA PHE A 9 3.92 8.97 -14.50
C PHE A 9 5.13 8.57 -15.37
N ASN A 10 6.19 8.04 -14.76
CA ASN A 10 7.31 7.46 -15.51
C ASN A 10 6.88 6.22 -16.28
N ASN A 11 6.10 5.33 -15.67
CA ASN A 11 5.55 4.15 -16.35
C ASN A 11 4.64 4.54 -17.53
N VAL A 12 3.83 5.61 -17.36
CA VAL A 12 3.04 6.17 -18.47
C VAL A 12 3.96 6.70 -19.57
N ALA A 13 5.02 7.42 -19.23
CA ALA A 13 5.95 7.94 -20.22
C ALA A 13 6.68 6.81 -21.00
N ASP A 14 7.05 5.73 -20.31
CA ASP A 14 7.69 4.56 -20.93
C ASP A 14 6.70 3.80 -21.83
N LEU A 15 5.44 3.67 -21.42
CA LEU A 15 4.37 3.16 -22.26
C LEU A 15 4.21 3.99 -23.52
N MET A 16 4.17 5.34 -23.37
CA MET A 16 4.03 6.26 -24.50
C MET A 16 5.14 6.07 -25.53
N ARG A 17 6.39 5.94 -25.08
CA ARG A 17 7.54 5.67 -25.97
C ARG A 17 7.41 4.35 -26.70
N THR A 18 7.06 3.29 -25.96
CA THR A 18 6.92 1.94 -26.52
C THR A 18 5.80 1.87 -27.56
N VAL A 19 4.62 2.44 -27.24
CA VAL A 19 3.45 2.37 -28.12
C VAL A 19 3.62 3.26 -29.37
N ALA A 20 4.18 4.46 -29.20
CA ALA A 20 4.42 5.39 -30.33
C ALA A 20 5.33 4.81 -31.43
N ASP A 21 6.22 3.90 -31.06
CA ASP A 21 7.23 3.29 -31.99
C ASP A 21 6.70 2.01 -32.66
N THR A 22 5.44 1.58 -32.40
CA THR A 22 4.89 0.35 -33.01
C THR A 22 4.44 0.57 -34.44
N ASP A 23 4.65 -0.43 -35.30
CA ASP A 23 4.20 -0.44 -36.70
C ASP A 23 2.67 -0.28 -36.79
N GLU A 24 1.92 -0.78 -35.83
CA GLU A 24 0.46 -0.66 -35.74
C GLU A 24 0.04 0.82 -35.62
N VAL A 25 0.72 1.59 -34.78
CA VAL A 25 0.45 3.02 -34.58
C VAL A 25 0.83 3.82 -35.82
N HIS A 26 2.00 3.60 -36.38
CA HIS A 26 2.48 4.27 -37.60
C HIS A 26 1.54 4.01 -38.80
N ARG A 27 1.12 2.75 -38.98
CA ARG A 27 0.18 2.36 -40.03
C ARG A 27 -1.20 2.99 -39.82
N ALA A 28 -1.76 2.88 -38.60
CA ALA A 28 -3.08 3.44 -38.29
C ALA A 28 -3.10 4.97 -38.45
N LEU A 29 -2.04 5.65 -38.05
CA LEU A 29 -1.92 7.10 -38.25
C LEU A 29 -1.94 7.46 -39.72
N ARG A 30 -1.11 6.84 -40.54
CA ARG A 30 -0.98 7.11 -41.99
C ARG A 30 -2.29 6.80 -42.74
N GLU A 31 -2.83 5.58 -42.56
CA GLU A 31 -4.09 5.18 -43.16
C GLU A 31 -5.25 6.04 -42.65
N GLY A 32 -5.28 6.38 -41.37
CA GLY A 32 -6.29 7.25 -40.79
C GLY A 32 -6.26 8.67 -41.37
N ALA A 33 -5.10 9.26 -41.51
CA ALA A 33 -4.92 10.60 -42.11
C ALA A 33 -5.36 10.64 -43.55
N GLU A 34 -5.10 9.58 -44.34
CA GLU A 34 -5.46 9.48 -45.74
C GLU A 34 -6.95 9.17 -45.96
N GLN A 35 -7.52 8.30 -45.13
CA GLN A 35 -8.83 7.69 -45.39
C GLN A 35 -9.98 8.35 -44.62
N GLN A 36 -9.72 8.97 -43.44
CA GLN A 36 -10.80 9.63 -42.66
C GLN A 36 -11.50 10.75 -43.47
N PRO A 37 -10.82 11.62 -44.23
CA PRO A 37 -11.48 12.63 -45.05
C PRO A 37 -12.45 12.02 -46.10
N LEU A 38 -12.15 10.79 -46.54
CA LEU A 38 -12.95 10.11 -47.55
C LEU A 38 -14.31 9.58 -47.01
N LEU A 39 -14.47 9.52 -45.70
CA LEU A 39 -15.77 9.20 -45.08
C LEU A 39 -16.88 10.17 -45.45
N ALA A 40 -16.55 11.40 -45.85
CA ALA A 40 -17.50 12.39 -46.33
C ALA A 40 -17.98 12.12 -47.75
N THR A 41 -17.29 11.27 -48.52
CA THR A 41 -17.57 11.02 -49.95
C THR A 41 -18.88 10.21 -50.04
N GLY A 42 -19.89 10.79 -50.71
CA GLY A 42 -21.21 10.17 -50.89
C GLY A 42 -22.12 10.18 -49.66
N LEU A 43 -21.67 10.77 -48.54
CA LEU A 43 -22.50 10.95 -47.36
C LEU A 43 -23.41 12.17 -47.52
N ASP A 44 -24.69 12.01 -47.13
CA ASP A 44 -25.60 13.16 -46.99
C ASP A 44 -25.19 13.95 -45.73
N LEU A 45 -24.46 15.03 -45.98
CA LEU A 45 -23.89 15.88 -44.91
C LEU A 45 -25.00 16.64 -44.13
N ASP A 46 -26.14 16.96 -44.75
CA ASP A 46 -27.24 17.63 -44.06
C ASP A 46 -27.92 16.66 -43.09
N LYS A 47 -28.14 15.43 -43.51
CA LYS A 47 -28.64 14.36 -42.63
C LYS A 47 -27.66 14.08 -41.49
N ALA A 48 -26.38 13.98 -41.78
CA ALA A 48 -25.33 13.77 -40.78
C ALA A 48 -25.31 14.91 -39.76
N ARG A 49 -25.40 16.15 -40.23
CA ARG A 49 -25.45 17.37 -39.38
C ARG A 49 -26.71 17.37 -38.51
N ALA A 50 -27.87 17.04 -39.06
CA ALA A 50 -29.11 16.97 -38.30
C ALA A 50 -29.04 15.90 -37.19
N ALA A 51 -28.52 14.70 -37.51
CA ALA A 51 -28.35 13.62 -36.53
C ALA A 51 -27.36 14.01 -35.41
N LEU A 52 -26.24 14.61 -35.73
CA LEU A 52 -25.25 15.11 -34.74
C LEU A 52 -25.83 16.22 -33.90
N THR A 53 -26.59 17.16 -34.49
CA THR A 53 -27.27 18.22 -33.72
C THR A 53 -28.25 17.62 -32.70
N GLY A 54 -28.97 16.56 -33.09
CA GLY A 54 -29.82 15.81 -32.16
C GLY A 54 -29.01 15.18 -31.02
N TYR A 55 -27.96 14.45 -31.34
CA TYR A 55 -27.09 13.81 -30.33
C TYR A 55 -26.46 14.85 -29.34
N TYR A 56 -25.93 15.95 -29.87
CA TYR A 56 -25.34 16.99 -29.03
C TYR A 56 -26.36 17.65 -28.11
N ARG A 57 -27.58 17.94 -28.63
CA ARG A 57 -28.65 18.58 -27.86
C ARG A 57 -29.31 17.65 -26.85
N ASP A 58 -29.55 16.40 -27.22
CA ASP A 58 -30.44 15.50 -26.47
C ASP A 58 -29.62 14.56 -25.55
N ASP A 59 -28.51 13.99 -26.04
CA ASP A 59 -27.74 13.02 -25.29
C ASP A 59 -26.60 13.70 -24.51
N PHE A 60 -25.73 14.41 -25.21
CA PHE A 60 -24.58 15.05 -24.55
C PHE A 60 -25.02 16.17 -23.59
N ALA A 61 -25.91 17.10 -24.01
CA ALA A 61 -26.32 18.22 -23.18
C ALA A 61 -27.08 17.77 -21.93
N ARG A 62 -27.84 16.68 -22.00
CA ARG A 62 -28.51 16.08 -20.84
C ARG A 62 -27.48 15.57 -19.82
N GLN A 63 -26.50 14.81 -20.29
CA GLN A 63 -25.43 14.27 -19.42
C GLN A 63 -24.56 15.40 -18.85
N PHE A 64 -24.26 16.42 -19.67
CA PHE A 64 -23.54 17.60 -19.22
C PHE A 64 -24.29 18.34 -18.10
N ALA A 65 -25.60 18.59 -18.27
CA ALA A 65 -26.42 19.26 -17.26
C ALA A 65 -26.52 18.45 -15.95
N ALA A 66 -26.57 17.14 -16.04
CA ALA A 66 -26.59 16.26 -14.87
C ALA A 66 -25.30 16.39 -14.04
N ARG A 67 -24.15 16.53 -14.71
CA ARG A 67 -22.82 16.69 -14.06
C ARG A 67 -22.48 18.15 -13.69
N ASN A 68 -23.19 19.11 -14.29
CA ASN A 68 -22.96 20.54 -14.11
C ASN A 68 -24.28 21.27 -13.79
N PRO A 69 -24.87 21.08 -12.60
CA PRO A 69 -26.14 21.68 -12.23
C PRO A 69 -26.14 23.21 -12.42
N GLY A 70 -27.16 23.70 -13.11
CA GLY A 70 -27.30 25.13 -13.39
C GLY A 70 -26.46 25.67 -14.55
N GLN A 71 -25.67 24.82 -15.22
CA GLN A 71 -24.92 25.18 -16.42
C GLN A 71 -25.52 24.50 -17.66
N ARG A 72 -25.35 25.17 -18.81
CA ARG A 72 -25.73 24.63 -20.11
C ARG A 72 -24.48 24.51 -20.99
N ALA A 73 -24.37 23.37 -21.69
CA ALA A 73 -23.34 23.25 -22.73
C ALA A 73 -23.79 24.06 -23.94
N ASP A 74 -23.08 25.14 -24.26
CA ASP A 74 -23.25 25.81 -25.56
C ASP A 74 -22.44 25.05 -26.62
N ILE A 75 -23.13 24.14 -27.29
CA ILE A 75 -22.55 23.24 -28.32
C ILE A 75 -23.20 23.40 -29.69
N SER A 76 -24.27 24.18 -29.78
CA SER A 76 -24.98 24.40 -31.06
C SER A 76 -24.09 25.04 -32.14
N GLY A 77 -23.26 26.00 -31.74
CA GLY A 77 -22.27 26.61 -32.63
C GLY A 77 -21.16 25.66 -33.08
N ILE A 78 -20.81 24.67 -32.26
CA ILE A 78 -19.76 23.70 -32.60
C ILE A 78 -20.18 22.85 -33.80
N VAL A 79 -21.36 22.23 -33.76
CA VAL A 79 -21.83 21.37 -34.87
C VAL A 79 -21.94 22.15 -36.17
N ALA A 80 -22.35 23.43 -36.10
CA ALA A 80 -22.45 24.29 -37.27
C ALA A 80 -21.09 24.56 -37.94
N SER A 81 -20.02 24.63 -37.18
CA SER A 81 -18.67 24.90 -37.65
C SER A 81 -17.86 23.66 -38.07
N LEU A 82 -18.36 22.45 -37.83
CA LEU A 82 -17.63 21.22 -38.17
C LEU A 82 -17.42 21.04 -39.66
N PRO A 83 -16.21 20.77 -40.14
CA PRO A 83 -15.92 20.46 -41.54
C PRO A 83 -16.53 19.09 -41.94
N ALA A 84 -16.68 18.85 -43.22
CA ALA A 84 -17.32 17.66 -43.77
C ALA A 84 -16.71 16.33 -43.25
N GLN A 85 -15.38 16.25 -43.17
CA GLN A 85 -14.71 15.05 -42.64
C GLN A 85 -15.02 14.78 -41.17
N THR A 86 -15.11 15.82 -40.33
CA THR A 86 -15.47 15.67 -38.90
C THR A 86 -16.93 15.26 -38.77
N LEU A 87 -17.83 15.89 -39.55
CA LEU A 87 -19.24 15.51 -39.58
C LEU A 87 -19.40 14.03 -39.94
N ALA A 88 -18.67 13.56 -40.97
CA ALA A 88 -18.72 12.17 -41.39
C ALA A 88 -18.19 11.20 -40.32
N ALA A 89 -17.03 11.51 -39.75
CA ALA A 89 -16.42 10.69 -38.70
C ALA A 89 -17.32 10.60 -37.46
N GLN A 90 -17.81 11.74 -36.95
CA GLN A 90 -18.68 11.77 -35.78
C GLN A 90 -20.06 11.19 -36.07
N TYR A 91 -20.62 11.42 -37.25
CA TYR A 91 -21.85 10.76 -37.62
C TYR A 91 -21.71 9.24 -37.58
N THR A 92 -20.69 8.69 -38.24
CA THR A 92 -20.47 7.25 -38.34
C THR A 92 -20.22 6.59 -37.00
N TYR A 93 -19.36 7.17 -36.16
CA TYR A 93 -18.89 6.54 -34.91
C TYR A 93 -19.56 7.06 -33.65
N ILE A 94 -20.32 8.16 -33.70
CA ILE A 94 -21.04 8.70 -32.56
C ILE A 94 -22.55 8.67 -32.78
N ALA A 95 -23.11 9.45 -33.72
CA ALA A 95 -24.55 9.57 -33.86
C ALA A 95 -25.24 8.32 -34.41
N ALA A 96 -24.65 7.70 -35.45
CA ALA A 96 -25.17 6.45 -36.06
C ALA A 96 -24.68 5.17 -35.33
N ASN A 97 -23.77 5.29 -34.39
CA ASN A 97 -23.31 4.18 -33.58
C ASN A 97 -24.41 3.64 -32.66
N PRO A 98 -24.81 2.34 -32.77
CA PRO A 98 -25.91 1.80 -32.01
C PRO A 98 -25.69 1.68 -30.50
N ASN A 99 -24.42 1.72 -30.08
CA ASN A 99 -24.10 1.62 -28.66
C ASN A 99 -24.51 2.89 -27.90
N PRO A 100 -24.93 2.77 -26.64
CA PRO A 100 -25.37 3.92 -25.85
C PRO A 100 -24.23 4.91 -25.56
N LEU A 101 -24.60 6.08 -25.10
CA LEU A 101 -23.66 7.08 -24.56
C LEU A 101 -22.76 6.45 -23.47
N GLY A 102 -21.45 6.71 -23.51
CA GLY A 102 -20.46 6.12 -22.62
C GLY A 102 -19.95 4.73 -23.05
N LYS A 103 -20.52 4.16 -24.15
CA LYS A 103 -20.12 2.86 -24.73
C LYS A 103 -19.88 2.92 -26.24
N LYS A 104 -19.65 4.10 -26.78
CA LYS A 104 -19.40 4.28 -28.21
C LYS A 104 -18.13 3.57 -28.70
N ASN A 105 -17.17 3.34 -27.79
CA ASN A 105 -15.97 2.55 -27.99
C ASN A 105 -16.21 1.04 -28.19
N GLU A 106 -17.42 0.52 -27.99
CA GLU A 106 -17.73 -0.88 -28.30
C GLU A 106 -17.86 -1.13 -29.82
N LEU A 107 -18.05 -0.09 -30.64
CA LEU A 107 -18.08 -0.19 -32.10
C LEU A 107 -16.66 -0.27 -32.68
N ALA A 108 -16.18 -1.48 -32.90
CA ALA A 108 -14.86 -1.69 -33.50
C ALA A 108 -14.81 -1.32 -35.00
N ARG A 109 -15.92 -1.53 -35.75
CA ARG A 109 -16.02 -1.26 -37.17
C ARG A 109 -17.42 -0.82 -37.54
N ALA A 110 -17.54 0.27 -38.27
CA ALA A 110 -18.82 0.66 -38.85
C ALA A 110 -19.23 -0.27 -40.02
N PRO A 111 -20.55 -0.43 -40.32
CA PRO A 111 -21.03 -1.47 -41.21
C PRO A 111 -20.74 -1.24 -42.69
N ASP A 112 -20.41 -0.03 -43.11
CA ASP A 112 -20.09 0.27 -44.50
C ASP A 112 -18.68 -0.18 -44.91
N ALA A 113 -18.40 -0.25 -46.21
CA ALA A 113 -17.15 -0.73 -46.78
C ALA A 113 -16.09 0.37 -46.98
N ALA A 114 -16.21 1.51 -46.27
CA ALA A 114 -15.21 2.57 -46.37
C ALA A 114 -13.84 2.07 -45.85
N ALA A 115 -12.78 2.42 -46.56
CA ALA A 115 -11.41 1.99 -46.25
C ALA A 115 -11.00 2.41 -44.83
N TYR A 116 -11.48 3.55 -44.37
CA TYR A 116 -11.27 3.98 -42.96
C TYR A 116 -11.84 2.98 -41.95
N ASN A 117 -13.03 2.43 -42.24
CA ASN A 117 -13.68 1.46 -41.32
C ASN A 117 -12.94 0.12 -41.25
N GLU A 118 -12.26 -0.26 -42.34
CA GLU A 118 -11.33 -1.41 -42.33
C GLU A 118 -10.10 -1.16 -41.46
N MET A 119 -9.45 -0.01 -41.63
CA MET A 119 -8.33 0.40 -40.78
C MET A 119 -8.75 0.44 -39.32
N HIS A 120 -9.87 1.13 -39.02
CA HIS A 120 -10.41 1.26 -37.67
C HIS A 120 -10.67 -0.11 -37.03
N GLY A 121 -11.32 -1.04 -37.77
CA GLY A 121 -11.60 -2.38 -37.29
C GLY A 121 -10.36 -3.22 -36.98
N ARG A 122 -9.27 -3.05 -37.74
CA ARG A 122 -7.97 -3.72 -37.47
C ARG A 122 -7.26 -3.11 -36.26
N PHE A 123 -7.25 -1.79 -36.13
CA PHE A 123 -6.50 -1.06 -35.11
C PHE A 123 -7.22 -1.04 -33.75
N HIS A 124 -8.55 -0.99 -33.74
CA HIS A 124 -9.33 -0.82 -32.53
C HIS A 124 -9.06 -1.87 -31.43
N PRO A 125 -8.87 -3.19 -31.74
CA PRO A 125 -8.50 -4.18 -30.74
C PRO A 125 -7.15 -3.92 -30.06
N PHE A 126 -6.17 -3.36 -30.80
CA PHE A 126 -4.88 -2.95 -30.25
C PHE A 126 -5.05 -1.79 -29.27
N ALA A 127 -5.72 -0.69 -29.70
CA ALA A 127 -5.98 0.46 -28.83
C ALA A 127 -6.81 0.08 -27.60
N ARG A 128 -7.82 -0.78 -27.76
CA ARG A 128 -8.61 -1.31 -26.62
C ARG A 128 -7.73 -1.99 -25.59
N ARG A 129 -6.80 -2.86 -26.02
CA ARG A 129 -5.87 -3.55 -25.13
C ARG A 129 -5.02 -2.56 -24.36
N ILE A 130 -4.41 -1.58 -25.03
CA ILE A 130 -3.59 -0.55 -24.38
C ILE A 130 -4.41 0.23 -23.34
N VAL A 131 -5.62 0.66 -23.69
CA VAL A 131 -6.49 1.41 -22.76
C VAL A 131 -6.87 0.58 -21.56
N GLN A 132 -7.25 -0.70 -21.75
CA GLN A 132 -7.72 -1.57 -20.67
C GLN A 132 -6.60 -2.09 -19.79
N ASP A 133 -5.47 -2.53 -20.37
CA ASP A 133 -4.34 -3.12 -19.62
C ASP A 133 -3.60 -2.08 -18.78
N TYR A 134 -3.57 -0.82 -19.24
CA TYR A 134 -2.90 0.28 -18.53
C TYR A 134 -3.87 1.21 -17.81
N GLY A 135 -5.17 0.94 -17.88
CA GLY A 135 -6.19 1.71 -17.20
C GLY A 135 -6.26 3.17 -17.63
N LEU A 136 -6.08 3.45 -18.93
CA LEU A 136 -6.19 4.79 -19.50
C LEU A 136 -7.66 5.16 -19.69
N TYR A 137 -7.96 6.47 -19.78
CA TYR A 137 -9.30 6.92 -20.14
C TYR A 137 -9.51 6.87 -21.66
N ASP A 138 -8.63 7.50 -22.43
CA ASP A 138 -8.71 7.50 -23.89
C ASP A 138 -7.31 7.41 -24.53
N PHE A 139 -7.32 7.12 -25.83
CA PHE A 139 -6.17 6.93 -26.69
C PHE A 139 -6.42 7.68 -28.01
N PHE A 140 -5.55 8.60 -28.38
CA PHE A 140 -5.71 9.43 -29.57
C PHE A 140 -4.52 9.27 -30.51
N LEU A 141 -4.82 9.23 -31.82
CA LEU A 141 -3.84 9.48 -32.91
C LEU A 141 -4.23 10.75 -33.63
N VAL A 142 -3.27 11.64 -33.80
CA VAL A 142 -3.47 12.96 -34.38
C VAL A 142 -2.48 13.17 -35.52
N ASP A 143 -2.95 13.53 -36.70
CA ASP A 143 -2.07 13.91 -37.84
C ASP A 143 -1.35 15.22 -37.54
N ALA A 144 -0.01 15.22 -37.54
CA ALA A 144 0.76 16.39 -37.15
C ALA A 144 0.61 17.56 -38.15
N ARG A 145 0.36 17.26 -39.43
CA ARG A 145 0.24 18.27 -40.48
C ARG A 145 -1.07 19.03 -40.40
N THR A 146 -2.17 18.35 -40.23
CA THR A 146 -3.53 18.93 -40.24
C THR A 146 -4.08 19.21 -38.85
N GLY A 147 -3.56 18.52 -37.81
CA GLY A 147 -4.08 18.55 -36.46
C GLY A 147 -5.36 17.71 -36.22
N PHE A 148 -5.85 17.00 -37.26
CA PHE A 148 -7.05 16.21 -37.10
C PHE A 148 -6.83 14.96 -36.24
N VAL A 149 -7.76 14.71 -35.30
CA VAL A 149 -7.83 13.48 -34.53
C VAL A 149 -8.32 12.35 -35.47
N VAL A 150 -7.38 11.56 -35.98
CA VAL A 150 -7.65 10.49 -36.94
C VAL A 150 -8.19 9.24 -36.27
N TYR A 151 -7.95 9.07 -34.99
CA TYR A 151 -8.46 7.99 -34.17
C TYR A 151 -8.60 8.43 -32.71
N THR A 152 -9.66 8.02 -32.02
CA THR A 152 -9.81 8.01 -30.57
C THR A 152 -10.46 6.68 -30.16
N TYR A 153 -10.16 6.19 -28.97
CA TYR A 153 -10.77 4.97 -28.46
C TYR A 153 -12.19 5.24 -27.95
N PHE A 154 -12.40 6.30 -27.16
CA PHE A 154 -13.67 6.52 -26.45
C PHE A 154 -14.78 7.11 -27.30
N LYS A 155 -14.45 7.84 -28.39
CA LYS A 155 -15.41 8.46 -29.34
C LYS A 155 -16.25 9.58 -28.71
N GLU A 156 -15.56 10.58 -28.18
CA GLU A 156 -16.18 11.82 -27.68
C GLU A 156 -16.25 12.92 -28.77
N LEU A 157 -16.63 14.15 -28.37
CA LEU A 157 -16.85 15.26 -29.31
C LEU A 157 -15.58 15.78 -29.99
N ASP A 158 -14.41 15.40 -29.53
CA ASP A 158 -13.10 15.70 -30.09
C ASP A 158 -12.74 14.85 -31.31
N TYR A 159 -13.42 13.70 -31.47
CA TYR A 159 -13.15 12.80 -32.56
C TYR A 159 -13.32 13.46 -33.92
N GLY A 160 -12.30 13.34 -34.77
CA GLY A 160 -12.27 13.90 -36.11
C GLY A 160 -12.14 15.42 -36.17
N THR A 161 -11.94 16.12 -35.05
CA THR A 161 -11.71 17.57 -35.01
C THR A 161 -10.25 17.91 -35.17
N SER A 162 -9.90 19.13 -35.61
CA SER A 162 -8.55 19.62 -35.60
C SER A 162 -8.15 20.18 -34.22
N LEU A 163 -7.02 19.74 -33.71
CA LEU A 163 -6.41 20.27 -32.49
C LEU A 163 -5.51 21.49 -32.75
N ARG A 164 -5.34 21.88 -34.03
CA ARG A 164 -4.59 23.06 -34.40
C ARG A 164 -5.46 24.32 -34.38
N ASP A 165 -6.66 24.25 -34.97
CA ASP A 165 -7.56 25.38 -35.21
C ASP A 165 -9.04 25.07 -34.95
N GLY A 166 -9.36 23.84 -34.49
CA GLY A 166 -10.71 23.43 -34.17
C GLY A 166 -11.17 23.81 -32.75
N PRO A 167 -12.38 23.35 -32.36
CA PRO A 167 -13.02 23.79 -31.11
C PRO A 167 -12.24 23.42 -29.84
N TRP A 168 -11.35 22.44 -29.91
CA TRP A 168 -10.60 21.93 -28.76
C TRP A 168 -9.11 22.33 -28.77
N ALA A 169 -8.69 23.19 -29.69
CA ALA A 169 -7.28 23.64 -29.83
C ALA A 169 -6.74 24.33 -28.56
N ALA A 170 -7.59 25.09 -27.84
CA ALA A 170 -7.21 25.79 -26.60
C ALA A 170 -7.27 24.90 -25.35
N THR A 171 -7.79 23.68 -25.44
CA THR A 171 -7.94 22.75 -24.32
C THR A 171 -6.62 22.04 -23.97
N GLY A 172 -6.62 21.28 -22.86
CA GLY A 172 -5.49 20.44 -22.47
C GLY A 172 -5.06 19.48 -23.60
N LEU A 173 -5.99 18.89 -24.35
CA LEU A 173 -5.69 18.02 -25.49
C LEU A 173 -4.98 18.80 -26.63
N GLY A 174 -5.47 19.97 -27.00
CA GLY A 174 -4.83 20.81 -28.01
C GLY A 174 -3.44 21.29 -27.60
N GLN A 175 -3.27 21.65 -26.33
CA GLN A 175 -1.96 22.01 -25.76
C GLN A 175 -0.98 20.83 -25.75
N ALA A 176 -1.43 19.60 -25.42
CA ALA A 176 -0.64 18.39 -25.48
C ALA A 176 -0.16 18.11 -26.90
N PHE A 177 -1.06 18.23 -27.89
CA PHE A 177 -0.72 18.14 -29.31
C PHE A 177 0.35 19.18 -29.70
N ALA A 178 0.14 20.44 -29.34
CA ALA A 178 1.08 21.52 -29.73
C ALA A 178 2.47 21.32 -29.09
N LYS A 179 2.55 20.86 -27.82
CA LYS A 179 3.81 20.51 -27.16
C LYS A 179 4.55 19.37 -27.90
N ALA A 180 3.83 18.30 -28.26
CA ALA A 180 4.45 17.18 -28.97
C ALA A 180 4.91 17.54 -30.39
N VAL A 181 4.15 18.36 -31.11
CA VAL A 181 4.61 18.88 -32.44
C VAL A 181 5.86 19.74 -32.31
N ALA A 182 6.01 20.50 -31.22
CA ALA A 182 7.16 21.34 -30.93
C ALA A 182 8.33 20.58 -30.29
N ALA A 183 8.19 19.29 -29.98
CA ALA A 183 9.20 18.47 -29.35
C ALA A 183 10.49 18.39 -30.20
N LYS A 184 11.63 18.43 -29.54
CA LYS A 184 12.95 18.45 -30.19
C LYS A 184 13.49 17.06 -30.48
N THR A 185 12.98 16.04 -29.75
CA THR A 185 13.41 14.65 -29.86
C THR A 185 12.22 13.72 -29.97
N SER A 186 12.35 12.58 -30.63
CA SER A 186 11.29 11.59 -30.85
C SER A 186 10.76 10.97 -29.53
N GLY A 187 11.61 10.90 -28.51
CA GLY A 187 11.23 10.31 -27.21
C GLY A 187 10.72 11.31 -26.16
N GLU A 188 10.51 12.58 -26.53
CA GLU A 188 10.10 13.64 -25.63
C GLU A 188 8.61 13.51 -25.28
N VAL A 189 8.34 13.11 -24.03
CA VAL A 189 6.99 12.99 -23.49
C VAL A 189 6.62 14.28 -22.78
N SER A 190 5.46 14.82 -23.11
CA SER A 190 4.88 16.03 -22.50
C SER A 190 3.57 15.73 -21.82
N ILE A 191 3.24 16.50 -20.80
CA ILE A 191 1.95 16.42 -20.08
C ILE A 191 1.28 17.79 -20.01
N THR A 192 -0.05 17.80 -19.98
CA THR A 192 -0.86 18.96 -19.57
C THR A 192 -1.50 18.69 -18.23
N ASP A 193 -1.59 19.73 -17.40
CA ASP A 193 -2.20 19.62 -16.08
C ASP A 193 -3.70 19.33 -16.16
N TYR A 194 -4.27 18.79 -15.10
CA TYR A 194 -5.71 18.57 -15.01
C TYR A 194 -6.48 19.88 -15.11
N ALA A 195 -7.39 19.93 -16.05
CA ALA A 195 -8.27 21.05 -16.31
C ALA A 195 -9.65 20.56 -16.79
N PRO A 196 -10.72 21.36 -16.66
CA PRO A 196 -12.03 21.01 -17.18
C PRO A 196 -11.97 20.71 -18.67
N TYR A 197 -12.51 19.57 -19.10
CA TYR A 197 -12.52 19.15 -20.48
C TYR A 197 -13.94 18.91 -20.98
N ARG A 198 -14.41 19.77 -21.86
CA ARG A 198 -15.80 19.80 -22.32
C ARG A 198 -16.28 18.48 -22.96
N PRO A 199 -15.49 17.81 -23.84
CA PRO A 199 -15.90 16.52 -24.39
C PRO A 199 -16.19 15.46 -23.32
N SER A 200 -15.48 15.48 -22.19
CA SER A 200 -15.72 14.64 -21.00
C SER A 200 -16.57 15.35 -19.94
N TYR A 201 -17.54 16.17 -20.35
CA TYR A 201 -18.54 16.86 -19.49
C TYR A 201 -17.94 17.86 -18.47
N ASP A 202 -16.85 18.53 -18.82
CA ASP A 202 -16.06 19.38 -17.92
C ASP A 202 -15.45 18.65 -16.71
N ASP A 203 -15.33 17.31 -16.77
CA ASP A 203 -14.52 16.58 -15.80
C ASP A 203 -13.04 16.97 -15.95
N GLN A 204 -12.28 16.83 -14.88
CA GLN A 204 -10.86 17.18 -14.89
C GLN A 204 -10.07 16.13 -15.72
N ALA A 205 -9.44 16.57 -16.78
CA ALA A 205 -8.67 15.73 -17.69
C ALA A 205 -7.21 16.21 -17.79
N SER A 206 -6.29 15.28 -17.83
CA SER A 206 -4.86 15.49 -18.10
C SER A 206 -4.47 14.64 -19.29
N PHE A 207 -3.61 15.16 -20.16
CA PHE A 207 -3.19 14.52 -21.39
C PHE A 207 -1.67 14.38 -21.42
N VAL A 208 -1.21 13.18 -21.75
CA VAL A 208 0.20 12.88 -22.01
C VAL A 208 0.39 12.66 -23.50
N SER A 209 1.36 13.30 -24.09
CA SER A 209 1.61 13.27 -25.53
C SER A 209 3.06 13.00 -25.86
N ILE A 210 3.26 12.34 -27.01
CA ILE A 210 4.57 12.07 -27.61
C ILE A 210 4.50 12.23 -29.14
N PRO A 211 5.52 12.79 -29.80
CA PRO A 211 5.57 12.83 -31.28
C PRO A 211 5.79 11.43 -31.87
N ILE A 212 5.08 11.12 -32.95
CA ILE A 212 5.35 9.97 -33.81
C ILE A 212 6.26 10.48 -34.95
N VAL A 213 7.46 9.93 -35.05
CA VAL A 213 8.51 10.45 -35.96
C VAL A 213 8.85 9.40 -36.99
N GLU A 214 8.79 9.78 -38.28
CA GLU A 214 9.29 8.97 -39.40
C GLU A 214 10.40 9.73 -40.12
N GLN A 215 11.56 9.10 -40.30
CA GLN A 215 12.73 9.68 -40.97
C GLN A 215 13.13 11.06 -40.45
N GLY A 216 12.99 11.30 -39.15
CA GLY A 216 13.31 12.57 -38.49
C GLY A 216 12.25 13.67 -38.63
N VAL A 217 11.07 13.35 -39.20
CA VAL A 217 9.95 14.28 -39.33
C VAL A 217 8.80 13.81 -38.41
N THR A 218 8.23 14.73 -37.67
CA THR A 218 7.02 14.45 -36.88
C THR A 218 5.83 14.31 -37.83
N VAL A 219 5.35 13.06 -38.01
CA VAL A 219 4.21 12.74 -38.88
C VAL A 219 2.89 12.73 -38.13
N GLY A 220 2.92 12.52 -36.82
CA GLY A 220 1.75 12.53 -35.98
C GLY A 220 2.07 12.71 -34.52
N VAL A 221 1.03 12.68 -33.71
CA VAL A 221 1.12 12.74 -32.24
C VAL A 221 0.26 11.63 -31.65
N PHE A 222 0.85 10.86 -30.76
CA PHE A 222 0.13 9.94 -29.89
C PHE A 222 -0.19 10.65 -28.59
N VAL A 223 -1.46 10.62 -28.18
CA VAL A 223 -1.92 11.24 -26.93
C VAL A 223 -2.74 10.22 -26.16
N VAL A 224 -2.59 10.22 -24.84
CA VAL A 224 -3.48 9.49 -23.93
C VAL A 224 -4.11 10.45 -22.92
N GLN A 225 -5.36 10.22 -22.59
CA GLN A 225 -6.03 10.89 -21.49
C GLN A 225 -5.88 10.03 -20.24
N LEU A 226 -5.38 10.66 -19.16
CA LEU A 226 -5.18 9.96 -17.89
C LEU A 226 -6.44 9.99 -17.04
N PRO A 227 -6.85 8.85 -16.45
CA PRO A 227 -7.89 8.83 -15.44
C PRO A 227 -7.35 9.42 -14.14
N ILE A 228 -8.17 10.23 -13.47
CA ILE A 228 -7.85 10.79 -12.16
C ILE A 228 -7.89 9.71 -11.05
N ASP A 229 -8.58 8.61 -11.31
CA ASP A 229 -8.81 7.55 -10.31
C ASP A 229 -7.51 6.88 -9.83
N ARG A 230 -6.53 6.72 -10.72
CA ARG A 230 -5.24 6.14 -10.31
C ARG A 230 -4.47 7.06 -9.37
N VAL A 231 -4.47 8.35 -9.62
CA VAL A 231 -3.92 9.35 -8.71
C VAL A 231 -4.68 9.33 -7.37
N ASN A 232 -6.00 9.25 -7.43
CA ASN A 232 -6.85 9.14 -6.23
C ASN A 232 -6.52 7.88 -5.42
N GLN A 233 -6.40 6.72 -6.05
CA GLN A 233 -6.02 5.46 -5.37
C GLN A 233 -4.69 5.59 -4.64
N ILE A 234 -3.68 6.13 -5.32
CA ILE A 234 -2.37 6.36 -4.71
C ILE A 234 -2.51 7.28 -3.51
N MET A 235 -3.19 8.43 -3.65
CA MET A 235 -3.24 9.45 -2.62
C MET A 235 -4.13 9.07 -1.43
N THR A 236 -5.20 8.30 -1.67
CA THR A 236 -6.13 7.89 -0.61
C THR A 236 -5.81 6.53 0.00
N PHE A 237 -4.72 5.85 -0.41
CA PHE A 237 -4.38 4.48 0.06
C PHE A 237 -5.55 3.50 -0.11
N ASP A 238 -6.32 3.62 -1.18
CA ASP A 238 -7.56 2.86 -1.39
C ASP A 238 -8.55 2.93 -0.22
N GLY A 239 -8.53 4.03 0.54
CA GLY A 239 -9.37 4.22 1.72
C GLY A 239 -8.82 3.65 3.03
N LYS A 240 -7.59 3.15 3.04
CA LYS A 240 -6.97 2.49 4.21
C LYS A 240 -6.19 3.46 5.12
N TRP A 241 -6.66 4.69 5.30
CA TRP A 241 -5.95 5.75 6.04
C TRP A 241 -5.52 5.34 7.45
N LYS A 242 -6.40 4.67 8.22
CA LYS A 242 -6.06 4.23 9.59
C LYS A 242 -4.97 3.16 9.60
N ALA A 243 -5.01 2.23 8.64
CA ALA A 243 -4.03 1.15 8.54
C ALA A 243 -2.61 1.64 8.20
N VAL A 244 -2.52 2.80 7.53
CA VAL A 244 -1.23 3.42 7.18
C VAL A 244 -0.80 4.52 8.16
N GLY A 245 -1.46 4.63 9.31
CA GLY A 245 -1.06 5.54 10.38
C GLY A 245 -1.58 6.98 10.25
N LEU A 246 -2.50 7.26 9.34
CA LEU A 246 -3.10 8.59 9.17
C LEU A 246 -4.28 8.89 10.13
N GLY A 247 -4.51 8.03 11.11
CA GLY A 247 -5.51 8.25 12.15
C GLY A 247 -6.93 8.49 11.62
N ASP A 248 -7.67 9.33 12.33
CA ASP A 248 -9.07 9.68 12.00
C ASP A 248 -9.18 10.91 11.07
N SER A 249 -8.27 11.86 11.14
CA SER A 249 -8.28 13.10 10.37
C SER A 249 -7.19 13.23 9.32
N GLY A 250 -6.17 12.38 9.37
CA GLY A 250 -5.03 12.51 8.47
C GLY A 250 -5.36 12.19 7.02
N GLU A 251 -4.89 13.02 6.09
CA GLU A 251 -5.03 12.83 4.66
C GLU A 251 -3.76 13.20 3.89
N THR A 252 -3.65 12.68 2.66
CA THR A 252 -2.63 13.12 1.70
C THR A 252 -3.31 13.54 0.42
N TYR A 253 -2.85 14.64 -0.17
CA TYR A 253 -3.44 15.17 -1.40
C TYR A 253 -2.45 16.00 -2.23
N LEU A 254 -2.78 16.19 -3.48
CA LEU A 254 -2.01 16.97 -4.44
C LEU A 254 -2.74 18.27 -4.79
N VAL A 255 -1.97 19.34 -4.97
CA VAL A 255 -2.49 20.64 -5.36
C VAL A 255 -1.66 21.19 -6.53
N GLY A 256 -2.35 21.67 -7.57
CA GLY A 256 -1.73 22.27 -8.75
C GLY A 256 -1.28 23.73 -8.55
N PRO A 257 -0.59 24.32 -9.56
CA PRO A 257 -0.14 25.71 -9.53
C PRO A 257 -1.27 26.72 -9.40
N ASP A 258 -2.47 26.37 -9.88
CA ASP A 258 -3.70 27.14 -9.74
C ASP A 258 -4.32 27.07 -8.32
N LYS A 259 -3.62 26.40 -7.40
CA LYS A 259 -4.06 26.17 -6.02
C LYS A 259 -5.38 25.41 -5.91
N THR A 260 -5.67 24.52 -6.85
CA THR A 260 -6.79 23.59 -6.76
C THR A 260 -6.31 22.15 -6.63
N PRO A 261 -7.10 21.25 -5.97
CA PRO A 261 -6.71 19.86 -5.79
C PRO A 261 -6.53 19.10 -7.10
N ARG A 262 -5.57 18.18 -7.09
CA ARG A 262 -5.30 17.19 -8.16
C ARG A 262 -5.57 15.76 -7.69
N SER A 263 -6.09 15.61 -6.48
CA SER A 263 -6.59 14.35 -5.94
C SER A 263 -7.81 14.61 -5.07
N ILE A 264 -8.61 13.55 -4.86
CA ILE A 264 -9.80 13.64 -4.02
C ILE A 264 -9.39 13.76 -2.54
N SER A 265 -10.09 14.62 -1.79
CA SER A 265 -9.95 14.69 -0.34
C SER A 265 -10.50 13.42 0.32
N ARG A 266 -9.84 12.99 1.40
CA ARG A 266 -10.34 11.92 2.28
C ARG A 266 -11.77 12.19 2.72
N PHE A 267 -12.06 13.41 3.16
CA PHE A 267 -13.37 13.76 3.71
C PHE A 267 -14.46 13.73 2.65
N MET A 268 -14.14 14.19 1.42
CA MET A 268 -15.04 14.05 0.27
C MET A 268 -15.35 12.59 -0.04
N ARG A 269 -14.35 11.71 0.03
CA ARG A 269 -14.52 10.28 -0.24
C ARG A 269 -15.27 9.54 0.87
N GLN A 270 -15.13 9.96 2.14
CA GLN A 270 -15.77 9.33 3.29
C GLN A 270 -17.23 9.74 3.45
N ASP A 271 -17.51 11.01 3.31
CA ASP A 271 -18.87 11.59 3.46
C ASP A 271 -18.99 12.84 2.58
N PRO A 272 -19.39 12.68 1.30
CA PRO A 272 -19.52 13.79 0.37
C PRO A 272 -20.46 14.90 0.89
N GLY A 273 -21.57 14.50 1.50
CA GLY A 273 -22.57 15.46 2.02
C GLY A 273 -22.03 16.32 3.17
N ALA A 274 -21.36 15.70 4.15
CA ALA A 274 -20.71 16.42 5.24
C ALA A 274 -19.58 17.32 4.72
N PHE A 275 -18.81 16.86 3.75
CA PHE A 275 -17.74 17.64 3.14
C PHE A 275 -18.27 18.88 2.40
N VAL A 276 -19.29 18.72 1.55
CA VAL A 276 -19.93 19.86 0.84
C VAL A 276 -20.51 20.88 1.83
N ASN A 277 -21.09 20.43 2.96
CA ASN A 277 -21.55 21.31 4.01
C ASN A 277 -20.40 22.07 4.69
N THR A 278 -19.27 21.40 4.93
CA THR A 278 -18.06 22.05 5.47
C THR A 278 -17.55 23.12 4.50
N MET A 279 -17.46 22.80 3.20
CA MET A 279 -17.04 23.78 2.19
C MET A 279 -18.04 24.94 2.03
N ARG A 280 -19.32 24.72 2.25
CA ARG A 280 -20.33 25.81 2.29
C ARG A 280 -20.05 26.76 3.44
N ALA A 281 -19.62 26.23 4.60
CA ALA A 281 -19.28 27.09 5.74
C ALA A 281 -18.01 27.93 5.50
N THR A 282 -17.10 27.52 4.60
CA THR A 282 -15.94 28.33 4.20
C THR A 282 -16.30 29.48 3.19
N GLY A 283 -17.56 29.54 2.74
CA GLY A 283 -18.01 30.56 1.79
C GLY A 283 -17.77 30.21 0.31
N LEU A 284 -17.54 28.92 -0.02
CA LEU A 284 -17.37 28.49 -1.40
C LEU A 284 -18.64 28.73 -2.22
N ALA A 285 -18.48 29.23 -3.46
CA ALA A 285 -19.58 29.56 -4.35
C ALA A 285 -20.55 28.39 -4.58
N GLN A 286 -21.86 28.66 -4.58
CA GLN A 286 -22.90 27.65 -4.71
C GLN A 286 -22.79 26.81 -5.99
N THR A 287 -22.32 27.39 -7.09
CA THR A 287 -22.08 26.64 -8.35
C THR A 287 -20.99 25.60 -8.21
N ARG A 288 -19.92 25.90 -7.46
CA ARG A 288 -18.85 24.93 -7.17
C ARG A 288 -19.31 23.85 -6.21
N LEU A 289 -20.09 24.20 -5.17
CA LEU A 289 -20.69 23.23 -4.25
C LEU A 289 -21.62 22.26 -4.99
N ALA A 290 -22.46 22.75 -5.88
CA ALA A 290 -23.36 21.92 -6.69
C ALA A 290 -22.57 20.99 -7.65
N ALA A 291 -21.46 21.47 -8.22
CA ALA A 291 -20.59 20.66 -9.05
C ALA A 291 -19.84 19.59 -8.23
N MET A 292 -19.42 19.90 -7.01
CA MET A 292 -18.81 18.92 -6.09
C MET A 292 -19.79 17.80 -5.75
N ASP A 293 -21.03 18.15 -5.41
CA ASP A 293 -22.09 17.22 -5.05
C ASP A 293 -22.47 16.30 -6.24
N SER A 294 -22.62 16.88 -7.44
CA SER A 294 -23.02 16.11 -8.65
C SER A 294 -21.92 15.22 -9.23
N ARG A 295 -20.66 15.50 -8.92
CA ARG A 295 -19.50 14.75 -9.41
C ARG A 295 -18.85 13.85 -8.35
N ASP A 296 -19.31 13.91 -7.10
CA ASP A 296 -18.66 13.30 -5.94
C ASP A 296 -17.15 13.60 -5.91
N SER A 297 -16.77 14.85 -6.22
CA SER A 297 -15.36 15.25 -6.37
C SER A 297 -15.12 16.70 -5.98
N ASN A 298 -14.00 16.94 -5.33
CA ASN A 298 -13.49 18.29 -5.01
C ASN A 298 -12.39 18.76 -5.96
N ILE A 299 -11.96 17.90 -6.89
CA ILE A 299 -10.78 18.12 -7.76
C ILE A 299 -11.05 19.28 -8.71
N GLY A 300 -10.16 20.30 -8.70
CA GLY A 300 -10.31 21.51 -9.51
C GLY A 300 -11.42 22.45 -9.08
N LEU A 301 -12.22 22.11 -8.04
CA LEU A 301 -13.45 22.82 -7.67
C LEU A 301 -13.32 23.71 -6.44
N MET A 302 -12.32 23.49 -5.59
CA MET A 302 -12.09 24.31 -4.40
C MET A 302 -10.69 24.92 -4.37
N PRO A 303 -10.51 26.13 -3.80
CA PRO A 303 -9.18 26.67 -3.57
C PRO A 303 -8.54 26.03 -2.35
N VAL A 304 -7.23 25.74 -2.44
CA VAL A 304 -6.38 25.29 -1.34
C VAL A 304 -5.16 26.20 -1.30
N ASP A 305 -5.28 27.35 -0.64
CA ASP A 305 -4.18 28.32 -0.51
C ASP A 305 -3.62 28.32 0.92
N THR A 306 -3.08 27.20 1.36
CA THR A 306 -2.46 27.06 2.67
C THR A 306 -0.97 27.42 2.64
N VAL A 307 -0.36 27.56 3.82
CA VAL A 307 1.08 27.78 3.96
C VAL A 307 1.85 26.61 3.31
N GLY A 308 1.43 25.37 3.54
CA GLY A 308 2.04 24.18 2.98
C GLY A 308 2.03 24.19 1.45
N VAL A 309 0.88 24.52 0.83
CA VAL A 309 0.75 24.62 -0.63
C VAL A 309 1.69 25.68 -1.20
N ARG A 310 1.70 26.90 -0.64
CA ARG A 310 2.56 27.99 -1.13
C ARG A 310 4.04 27.61 -1.07
N ASN A 311 4.48 27.03 0.05
CA ASN A 311 5.87 26.63 0.25
C ASN A 311 6.26 25.49 -0.70
N ALA A 312 5.43 24.46 -0.84
CA ALA A 312 5.69 23.34 -1.75
C ALA A 312 5.77 23.81 -3.21
N LEU A 313 4.84 24.63 -3.68
CA LEU A 313 4.87 25.18 -5.03
C LEU A 313 6.11 26.07 -5.26
N ALA A 314 6.61 26.74 -4.22
CA ALA A 314 7.88 27.48 -4.26
C ALA A 314 9.14 26.57 -4.21
N GLY A 315 8.96 25.25 -4.20
CA GLY A 315 10.07 24.28 -4.19
C GLY A 315 10.59 23.93 -2.80
N GLN A 316 9.91 24.32 -1.72
CA GLN A 316 10.32 24.06 -0.34
C GLN A 316 9.70 22.76 0.18
N THR A 317 10.47 22.02 0.96
CA THR A 317 10.02 20.85 1.73
C THR A 317 10.10 21.19 3.21
N GLY A 318 9.08 20.79 3.98
CA GLY A 318 9.08 21.05 5.42
C GLY A 318 7.82 20.55 6.12
N THR A 319 7.77 20.84 7.42
CA THR A 319 6.62 20.59 8.28
C THR A 319 6.25 21.87 9.02
N ALA A 320 4.96 22.12 9.23
CA ALA A 320 4.48 23.25 9.99
C ALA A 320 3.07 22.99 10.53
N VAL A 321 2.67 23.78 11.53
CA VAL A 321 1.27 23.82 11.99
C VAL A 321 0.61 25.06 11.37
N TYR A 322 -0.47 24.83 10.64
CA TYR A 322 -1.24 25.88 9.95
C TYR A 322 -2.70 25.46 9.75
N PRO A 323 -3.63 26.41 9.52
CA PRO A 323 -4.99 26.07 9.13
C PRO A 323 -5.00 25.44 7.73
N ASP A 324 -5.70 24.31 7.59
CA ASP A 324 -5.94 23.67 6.30
C ASP A 324 -7.05 24.38 5.49
N TYR A 325 -7.49 23.78 4.38
CA TYR A 325 -8.56 24.31 3.54
C TYR A 325 -9.95 24.29 4.22
N ARG A 326 -10.11 23.55 5.33
CA ARG A 326 -11.32 23.56 6.19
C ARG A 326 -11.24 24.67 7.26
N GLY A 327 -10.08 25.30 7.42
CA GLY A 327 -9.81 26.26 8.50
C GLY A 327 -9.42 25.58 9.83
N ILE A 328 -9.17 24.28 9.85
CA ILE A 328 -8.77 23.50 11.03
C ILE A 328 -7.23 23.53 11.13
N PRO A 329 -6.67 23.82 12.34
CA PRO A 329 -5.22 23.70 12.53
C PRO A 329 -4.77 22.26 12.32
N VAL A 330 -3.79 22.05 11.42
CA VAL A 330 -3.21 20.76 11.12
C VAL A 330 -1.69 20.79 11.32
N LEU A 331 -1.13 19.67 11.72
CA LEU A 331 0.29 19.38 11.53
C LEU A 331 0.44 18.87 10.11
N GLY A 332 1.05 19.68 9.24
CA GLY A 332 1.20 19.39 7.83
C GLY A 332 2.66 19.24 7.43
N ALA A 333 2.94 18.19 6.68
CA ALA A 333 4.17 18.01 5.90
C ALA A 333 3.88 18.36 4.45
N TYR A 334 4.79 19.07 3.80
CA TYR A 334 4.64 19.52 2.43
C TYR A 334 5.94 19.38 1.64
N ALA A 335 5.82 19.04 0.37
CA ALA A 335 6.95 18.95 -0.55
C ALA A 335 6.52 19.24 -1.99
N PRO A 336 7.42 19.76 -2.85
CA PRO A 336 7.19 19.81 -4.29
C PRO A 336 7.24 18.41 -4.89
N ILE A 337 6.40 18.17 -5.88
CA ILE A 337 6.52 17.01 -6.75
C ILE A 337 6.55 17.46 -8.20
N ASP A 338 7.64 17.14 -8.88
CA ASP A 338 7.81 17.41 -10.30
C ASP A 338 7.47 16.14 -11.09
N VAL A 339 6.54 16.28 -12.06
CA VAL A 339 6.00 15.20 -12.87
C VAL A 339 5.98 15.63 -14.34
N LEU A 340 6.85 15.06 -15.17
CA LEU A 340 6.95 15.37 -16.61
C LEU A 340 6.96 16.87 -16.94
N GLY A 341 7.60 17.67 -16.07
CA GLY A 341 7.68 19.14 -16.21
C GLY A 341 6.55 19.93 -15.55
N LEU A 342 5.55 19.29 -14.96
CA LEU A 342 4.58 19.93 -14.08
C LEU A 342 5.09 19.92 -12.64
N ARG A 343 4.82 20.98 -11.89
CA ARG A 343 5.08 21.06 -10.46
C ARG A 343 3.78 21.12 -9.69
N TRP A 344 3.59 20.15 -8.79
CA TRP A 344 2.48 20.13 -7.83
C TRP A 344 3.00 20.22 -6.40
N ALA A 345 2.15 20.67 -5.49
CA ALA A 345 2.36 20.54 -4.05
C ALA A 345 1.80 19.19 -3.59
N LEU A 346 2.61 18.41 -2.89
CA LEU A 346 2.20 17.22 -2.16
C LEU A 346 2.07 17.60 -0.68
N LEU A 347 0.90 17.37 -0.09
CA LEU A 347 0.59 17.62 1.31
C LEU A 347 0.26 16.30 2.00
N SER A 348 0.67 16.21 3.26
CA SER A 348 0.24 15.18 4.21
C SER A 348 -0.08 15.87 5.52
N GLU A 349 -1.34 15.86 5.92
CA GLU A 349 -1.85 16.65 7.02
C GLU A 349 -2.66 15.80 8.00
N ILE A 350 -2.56 16.09 9.28
CA ILE A 350 -3.38 15.52 10.35
C ILE A 350 -3.81 16.65 11.30
N ASP A 351 -5.01 16.60 11.84
CA ASP A 351 -5.49 17.60 12.78
C ASP A 351 -4.53 17.71 13.97
N ASP A 352 -4.08 18.93 14.29
CA ASP A 352 -3.13 19.22 15.37
C ASP A 352 -3.63 18.67 16.72
N ALA A 353 -4.94 18.76 16.93
CA ALA A 353 -5.58 18.20 18.12
C ALA A 353 -5.43 16.67 18.19
N GLU A 354 -5.59 15.95 17.08
CA GLU A 354 -5.41 14.50 17.02
C GLU A 354 -3.95 14.13 17.22
N SER A 355 -3.03 14.82 16.55
CA SER A 355 -1.58 14.57 16.67
C SER A 355 -1.08 14.70 18.11
N LYS A 356 -1.68 15.62 18.91
CA LYS A 356 -1.36 15.88 20.31
C LYS A 356 -2.13 15.02 21.30
N ALA A 357 -3.20 14.34 20.87
CA ALA A 357 -4.08 13.58 21.77
C ALA A 357 -3.34 12.55 22.66
N PRO A 358 -2.36 11.77 22.14
CA PRO A 358 -1.59 10.84 22.98
C PRO A 358 -0.77 11.56 24.04
N ILE A 359 -0.20 12.71 23.71
CA ILE A 359 0.61 13.53 24.63
C ILE A 359 -0.28 14.10 25.75
N VAL A 360 -1.47 14.58 25.38
CA VAL A 360 -2.44 15.12 26.35
C VAL A 360 -2.95 14.02 27.27
N ALA A 361 -3.23 12.81 26.74
CA ALA A 361 -3.63 11.64 27.52
C ALA A 361 -2.52 11.21 28.50
N LEU A 362 -1.27 11.14 28.03
CA LEU A 362 -0.11 10.81 28.84
C LEU A 362 0.09 11.85 29.95
N ARG A 363 0.03 13.15 29.62
CA ARG A 363 0.15 14.23 30.61
C ARG A 363 -0.93 14.14 31.68
N ARG A 364 -2.20 13.86 31.29
CA ARG A 364 -3.28 13.63 32.26
C ARG A 364 -2.98 12.44 33.16
N GLY A 365 -2.52 11.34 32.59
CA GLY A 365 -2.14 10.15 33.35
C GLY A 365 -1.04 10.42 34.38
N ILE A 366 0.00 11.13 33.96
CA ILE A 366 1.13 11.53 34.84
C ILE A 366 0.64 12.45 35.96
N VAL A 367 -0.18 13.47 35.65
CA VAL A 367 -0.71 14.39 36.66
C VAL A 367 -1.60 13.65 37.67
N LEU A 368 -2.47 12.76 37.20
CA LEU A 368 -3.32 11.97 38.09
C LEU A 368 -2.52 11.02 38.97
N ALA A 369 -1.50 10.34 38.41
CA ALA A 369 -0.59 9.48 39.17
C ALA A 369 0.21 10.25 40.21
N ALA A 370 0.70 11.44 39.86
CA ALA A 370 1.41 12.32 40.81
C ALA A 370 0.50 12.79 41.95
N LEU A 371 -0.73 13.21 41.63
CA LEU A 371 -1.71 13.59 42.65
C LEU A 371 -2.07 12.40 43.57
N ALA A 372 -2.28 11.22 43.01
CA ALA A 372 -2.54 10.01 43.79
C ALA A 372 -1.34 9.65 44.67
N GLY A 373 -0.11 9.79 44.14
CA GLY A 373 1.11 9.60 44.92
C GLY A 373 1.24 10.56 46.10
N VAL A 374 0.99 11.85 45.85
CA VAL A 374 1.01 12.88 46.94
C VAL A 374 -0.05 12.59 48.00
N LEU A 375 -1.27 12.22 47.59
CA LEU A 375 -2.33 11.87 48.51
C LEU A 375 -2.00 10.60 49.33
N LEU A 376 -1.41 9.58 48.70
CA LEU A 376 -0.96 8.37 49.37
C LEU A 376 0.14 8.66 50.40
N VAL A 377 1.16 9.41 50.02
CA VAL A 377 2.25 9.82 50.94
C VAL A 377 1.70 10.66 52.08
N GLY A 378 0.79 11.62 51.79
CA GLY A 378 0.13 12.42 52.81
C GLY A 378 -0.69 11.58 53.77
N LEU A 379 -1.45 10.60 53.26
CA LEU A 379 -2.20 9.65 54.10
C LEU A 379 -1.28 8.78 54.98
N LEU A 380 -0.20 8.25 54.40
CA LEU A 380 0.77 7.45 55.14
C LEU A 380 1.49 8.29 56.21
N ALA A 381 1.87 9.52 55.90
CA ALA A 381 2.44 10.43 56.88
C ALA A 381 1.49 10.81 58.00
N LEU A 382 0.19 11.01 57.68
CA LEU A 382 -0.85 11.27 58.66
C LEU A 382 -1.07 10.04 59.58
N LEU A 383 -1.18 8.86 58.99
CA LEU A 383 -1.32 7.61 59.77
C LEU A 383 -0.08 7.34 60.67
N ALA A 384 1.12 7.55 60.14
CA ALA A 384 2.36 7.44 60.92
C ALA A 384 2.39 8.48 62.04
N GLY A 385 2.04 9.74 61.75
CA GLY A 385 1.96 10.80 62.76
C GLY A 385 0.96 10.51 63.90
N LEU A 386 -0.25 10.04 63.52
CA LEU A 386 -1.27 9.62 64.49
C LEU A 386 -0.81 8.42 65.32
N ARG A 387 -0.12 7.47 64.67
CA ARG A 387 0.41 6.29 65.39
C ARG A 387 1.56 6.70 66.34
N LEU A 388 2.42 7.58 65.92
CA LEU A 388 3.52 8.11 66.74
C LEU A 388 2.98 8.91 67.95
N ALA A 389 1.98 9.78 67.71
CA ALA A 389 1.32 10.54 68.76
C ALA A 389 0.69 9.62 69.84
N ARG A 390 0.00 8.56 69.42
CA ARG A 390 -0.61 7.60 70.38
C ARG A 390 0.40 6.69 71.05
N SER A 391 1.48 6.30 70.38
CA SER A 391 2.44 5.37 70.92
C SER A 391 3.51 6.03 71.81
N ILE A 392 3.75 7.34 71.65
CA ILE A 392 4.80 8.04 72.43
C ILE A 392 4.20 9.11 73.34
N SER A 393 3.38 10.04 72.83
CA SER A 393 2.96 11.23 73.58
C SER A 393 1.94 10.91 74.70
N GLU A 394 0.96 10.03 74.45
CA GLU A 394 -0.03 9.64 75.45
C GLU A 394 0.60 8.87 76.65
N PRO A 395 1.40 7.78 76.38
CA PRO A 395 2.05 7.05 77.46
C PRO A 395 3.02 7.86 78.28
N LEU A 396 3.83 8.74 77.60
CA LEU A 396 4.76 9.64 78.30
C LEU A 396 4.01 10.59 79.24
N GLY A 397 2.86 11.12 78.82
CA GLY A 397 2.03 11.98 79.65
C GLY A 397 1.56 11.27 80.94
N VAL A 398 1.21 9.99 80.86
CA VAL A 398 0.80 9.18 82.01
C VAL A 398 1.99 8.93 82.94
N VAL A 399 3.16 8.58 82.41
CA VAL A 399 4.40 8.41 83.20
C VAL A 399 4.74 9.69 83.91
N GLN A 400 4.74 10.84 83.22
CA GLN A 400 5.04 12.14 83.81
C GLN A 400 4.08 12.50 84.95
N GLU A 401 2.79 12.24 84.79
CA GLU A 401 1.79 12.52 85.81
C GLU A 401 1.98 11.60 87.01
N THR A 402 2.31 10.32 86.78
CA THR A 402 2.58 9.35 87.85
C THR A 402 3.86 9.70 88.64
N VAL A 403 4.93 10.08 87.95
CA VAL A 403 6.17 10.60 88.54
C VAL A 403 5.86 11.82 89.44
N ARG A 404 5.04 12.73 88.94
CA ARG A 404 4.60 13.89 89.74
C ARG A 404 3.85 13.51 90.99
N LYS A 405 2.94 12.52 90.93
CA LYS A 405 2.17 12.02 92.04
C LYS A 405 3.07 11.32 93.11
N VAL A 406 4.00 10.46 92.63
CA VAL A 406 4.99 9.80 93.48
C VAL A 406 5.95 10.85 94.12
N GLY A 407 6.38 11.85 93.37
CA GLY A 407 7.16 12.98 93.87
C GLY A 407 6.42 13.84 94.91
N ALA A 408 5.09 13.82 94.90
CA ALA A 408 4.21 14.46 95.86
C ALA A 408 3.90 13.59 97.09
N GLY A 409 4.47 12.36 97.18
CA GLY A 409 4.31 11.46 98.33
C GLY A 409 3.31 10.35 98.18
N ASP A 410 2.62 10.24 97.07
CA ASP A 410 1.66 9.13 96.78
C ASP A 410 2.46 7.94 96.25
N LEU A 411 2.91 7.07 97.16
CA LEU A 411 3.74 5.89 96.81
C LEU A 411 2.89 4.73 96.26
N ASP A 412 1.55 4.81 96.30
CA ASP A 412 0.67 3.87 95.66
C ASP A 412 0.33 4.20 94.24
N ALA A 413 0.70 5.39 93.76
CA ALA A 413 0.45 5.76 92.40
C ALA A 413 1.26 4.86 91.46
N ARG A 414 0.60 4.26 90.48
CA ARG A 414 1.19 3.46 89.37
C ARG A 414 0.82 4.02 88.09
N THR A 415 1.70 3.86 87.09
CA THR A 415 1.40 4.27 85.72
C THR A 415 0.29 3.42 85.14
N GLY A 416 0.19 2.15 85.59
CA GLY A 416 -0.80 1.18 85.05
C GLY A 416 -0.58 0.88 83.53
N LEU A 417 0.42 1.45 82.88
CA LEU A 417 0.74 1.20 81.54
C LEU A 417 1.45 -0.15 81.35
N ARG A 418 0.90 -1.01 80.48
CA ARG A 418 1.39 -2.36 80.18
C ARG A 418 1.84 -2.46 78.72
N GLY A 419 2.48 -1.39 78.21
CA GLY A 419 3.06 -1.39 76.87
C GLY A 419 4.32 -2.28 76.83
N GLN A 420 4.55 -2.90 75.64
CA GLN A 420 5.77 -3.70 75.37
C GLN A 420 6.90 -2.88 74.74
N ASP A 421 6.66 -1.60 74.44
CA ASP A 421 7.65 -0.66 73.92
C ASP A 421 8.49 -0.06 75.05
N GLU A 422 9.48 0.73 74.70
CA GLU A 422 10.45 1.36 75.63
C GLU A 422 9.72 2.25 76.66
N ILE A 423 8.58 2.89 76.29
CA ILE A 423 7.77 3.73 77.17
C ILE A 423 6.93 2.86 78.10
N GLY A 424 6.34 1.79 77.60
CA GLY A 424 5.62 0.79 78.39
C GLY A 424 6.57 0.06 79.33
N GLN A 425 7.78 -0.27 78.84
CA GLN A 425 8.86 -0.84 79.69
C GLN A 425 9.36 0.14 80.72
N LEU A 426 9.54 1.43 80.36
CA LEU A 426 9.86 2.47 81.32
C LEU A 426 8.77 2.60 82.38
N ALA A 427 7.51 2.56 81.98
CA ALA A 427 6.36 2.62 82.90
C ALA A 427 6.30 1.40 83.78
N ILE A 428 6.49 0.19 83.19
CA ILE A 428 6.54 -1.09 83.95
C ILE A 428 7.82 -1.12 84.82
N ALA A 429 8.96 -0.68 84.34
CA ALA A 429 10.17 -0.59 85.14
C ALA A 429 10.05 0.44 86.21
N PHE A 430 9.32 1.52 85.98
CA PHE A 430 9.00 2.51 87.01
C PHE A 430 8.02 1.95 87.99
N ASP A 431 6.94 1.28 87.57
CA ASP A 431 6.02 0.60 88.46
C ASP A 431 6.66 -0.59 89.20
N THR A 432 7.56 -1.36 88.50
CA THR A 432 8.34 -2.45 89.06
C THR A 432 9.46 -1.95 89.96
N LEU A 433 10.08 -0.80 89.62
CA LEU A 433 11.03 -0.13 90.48
C LEU A 433 10.34 0.38 91.73
N LEU A 434 9.04 0.62 91.62
CA LEU A 434 8.18 0.95 92.75
C LEU A 434 7.69 -0.29 93.45
N ASP A 435 7.53 -1.43 92.78
CA ASP A 435 7.04 -2.69 93.38
C ASP A 435 8.12 -3.66 93.78
N GLU A 436 9.16 -3.76 93.05
CA GLU A 436 10.38 -4.52 93.36
C GLU A 436 11.48 -4.35 92.32
N LYS A 437 12.56 -4.02 92.83
CA LYS A 437 13.88 -4.20 92.21
C LYS A 437 14.22 -5.67 92.31
N VAL A 438 14.09 -6.36 91.22
CA VAL A 438 14.66 -7.69 90.96
C VAL A 438 13.70 -8.66 90.28
N ALA A 439 14.06 -8.98 89.08
CA ALA A 439 14.02 -10.23 88.28
C ALA A 439 13.78 -10.01 86.78
N GLU A 440 14.75 -9.87 86.17
CA GLU A 440 15.34 -9.67 85.07
C GLU A 440 15.94 -10.64 84.07
N LEU A 441 16.22 -10.14 82.94
CA LEU A 441 17.23 -10.67 81.98
C LEU A 441 17.15 -12.13 81.58
N ALA A 442 16.18 -12.57 80.82
CA ALA A 442 16.38 -13.74 79.96
C ALA A 442 15.33 -14.03 78.88
N ARG A 443 14.87 -13.05 78.12
CA ARG A 443 13.97 -13.43 76.98
C ARG A 443 14.19 -12.70 75.64
N ALA A 444 15.02 -11.73 75.61
CA ALA A 444 15.22 -10.93 74.40
C ALA A 444 16.18 -11.54 73.34
N GLN A 445 16.80 -12.68 73.64
CA GLN A 445 17.85 -13.23 72.78
C GLN A 445 17.34 -14.21 71.71
N ARG A 446 16.17 -14.77 71.85
CA ARG A 446 15.72 -15.85 70.92
C ARG A 446 14.89 -15.41 69.71
N GLU A 447 14.18 -14.31 69.79
CA GLU A 447 13.39 -13.81 68.64
C GLU A 447 14.27 -13.08 67.64
N ASN A 448 15.40 -12.48 68.08
CA ASN A 448 16.32 -11.79 67.21
C ASN A 448 17.14 -12.75 66.33
N ASP A 449 17.42 -13.97 66.85
CA ASP A 449 18.22 -14.97 66.10
C ASP A 449 17.39 -15.64 64.99
N GLN A 450 16.08 -15.79 65.13
CA GLN A 450 15.19 -16.33 64.08
C GLN A 450 15.00 -15.34 62.96
N LEU A 451 14.78 -14.07 63.28
CA LEU A 451 14.60 -13.03 62.28
C LEU A 451 15.90 -12.80 61.48
N ASN A 452 17.06 -12.83 62.16
CA ASN A 452 18.37 -12.69 61.48
C ASN A 452 18.65 -13.86 60.52
N ASN A 453 18.29 -15.09 60.90
CA ASN A 453 18.49 -16.26 60.05
C ASN A 453 17.58 -16.20 58.79
N SER A 454 16.30 -15.84 58.92
CA SER A 454 15.40 -15.66 57.80
C SER A 454 15.83 -14.54 56.85
N VAL A 455 16.35 -13.41 57.38
CA VAL A 455 16.89 -12.31 56.59
C VAL A 455 18.16 -12.75 55.86
N ILE A 456 19.03 -13.54 56.50
CA ILE A 456 20.26 -14.07 55.87
C ILE A 456 19.92 -15.03 54.74
N GLU A 457 18.95 -15.91 54.91
CA GLU A 457 18.48 -16.85 53.88
C GLU A 457 17.87 -16.11 52.68
N ILE A 458 17.07 -15.06 52.92
CA ILE A 458 16.54 -14.19 51.87
C ILE A 458 17.70 -13.49 51.16
N MET A 459 18.68 -12.92 51.89
CA MET A 459 19.85 -12.25 51.29
C MET A 459 20.71 -13.20 50.47
N MET A 460 20.93 -14.44 50.93
CA MET A 460 21.68 -15.44 50.17
C MET A 460 20.95 -15.85 48.89
N SER A 461 19.63 -16.03 48.95
CA SER A 461 18.80 -16.38 47.78
C SER A 461 18.70 -15.21 46.80
N VAL A 462 18.63 -13.97 47.26
CA VAL A 462 18.69 -12.75 46.44
C VAL A 462 20.06 -12.59 45.82
N ALA A 463 21.15 -12.94 46.53
CA ALA A 463 22.51 -12.94 45.97
C ALA A 463 22.67 -13.99 44.86
N GLN A 464 22.04 -15.15 44.97
CA GLN A 464 22.00 -16.17 43.90
C GLN A 464 21.14 -15.71 42.73
N LEU A 465 20.00 -15.06 42.98
CA LEU A 465 19.20 -14.37 41.98
C LEU A 465 19.99 -13.27 41.23
N ALA A 466 20.84 -12.52 41.97
CA ALA A 466 21.74 -11.52 41.39
C ALA A 466 22.83 -12.16 40.50
N GLN A 467 23.18 -13.42 40.73
CA GLN A 467 24.11 -14.21 39.89
C GLN A 467 23.38 -14.85 38.69
N ARG A 468 22.12 -14.45 38.44
CA ARG A 468 21.27 -14.89 37.34
C ARG A 468 20.73 -16.32 37.43
N ASP A 469 20.76 -16.93 38.61
CA ASP A 469 20.12 -18.20 38.87
C ASP A 469 18.65 -17.95 39.26
N LEU A 470 17.73 -18.14 38.29
CA LEU A 470 16.30 -17.91 38.46
C LEU A 470 15.52 -19.16 38.92
N ASP A 471 16.18 -20.31 39.06
CA ASP A 471 15.57 -21.53 39.59
C ASP A 471 15.64 -21.59 41.09
N VAL A 472 16.36 -20.67 41.74
CA VAL A 472 16.44 -20.53 43.20
C VAL A 472 15.07 -20.15 43.78
N LYS A 473 14.64 -20.89 44.77
CA LYS A 473 13.45 -20.56 45.58
C LYS A 473 13.85 -20.12 46.96
N VAL A 474 13.35 -18.96 47.34
CA VAL A 474 13.49 -18.42 48.68
C VAL A 474 12.63 -19.23 49.63
N PRO A 475 13.17 -19.81 50.73
CA PRO A 475 12.32 -20.47 51.71
C PRO A 475 11.29 -19.52 52.32
N VAL A 476 10.03 -19.96 52.42
CA VAL A 476 8.96 -19.17 52.98
C VAL A 476 8.86 -19.55 54.47
N SER A 477 9.18 -18.62 55.36
CA SER A 477 9.05 -18.79 56.81
C SER A 477 7.66 -18.31 57.29
N GLU A 478 7.20 -18.79 58.45
CA GLU A 478 5.93 -18.40 59.05
C GLU A 478 6.01 -17.03 59.79
N ASP A 479 7.09 -16.25 59.60
CA ASP A 479 7.27 -14.93 60.16
C ASP A 479 6.92 -13.80 59.18
N VAL A 480 7.13 -12.56 59.59
CA VAL A 480 6.87 -11.35 58.77
C VAL A 480 7.66 -11.33 57.45
N THR A 481 8.71 -12.13 57.29
CA THR A 481 9.55 -12.21 56.10
C THR A 481 9.01 -13.16 55.06
N GLY A 482 8.02 -14.06 55.40
CA GLY A 482 7.40 -15.03 54.50
C GLY A 482 6.73 -14.36 53.31
N ALA A 483 6.03 -13.25 53.53
CA ALA A 483 5.40 -12.48 52.43
C ALA A 483 6.41 -11.89 51.42
N VAL A 484 7.62 -11.54 51.93
CA VAL A 484 8.71 -11.06 51.07
C VAL A 484 9.30 -12.20 50.25
N SER A 485 9.46 -13.38 50.85
CA SER A 485 9.90 -14.59 50.18
C SER A 485 8.96 -15.02 49.07
N ASP A 486 7.63 -14.98 49.31
CA ASP A 486 6.61 -15.26 48.29
C ASP A 486 6.64 -14.25 47.15
N ALA A 487 6.79 -12.96 47.45
CA ALA A 487 6.89 -11.93 46.42
C ALA A 487 8.14 -12.12 45.54
N ILE A 488 9.30 -12.47 46.14
CA ILE A 488 10.53 -12.75 45.41
C ILE A 488 10.38 -14.01 44.55
N ASN A 489 9.74 -15.08 45.06
CA ASN A 489 9.47 -16.31 44.33
C ASN A 489 8.53 -16.08 43.13
N MET A 490 7.48 -15.28 43.30
CA MET A 490 6.60 -14.86 42.19
C MET A 490 7.35 -14.03 41.15
N MET A 491 8.21 -13.11 41.58
CA MET A 491 9.03 -12.29 40.71
C MET A 491 10.03 -13.16 39.93
N SER A 492 10.75 -14.07 40.59
CA SER A 492 11.69 -15.00 39.96
C SER A 492 11.00 -15.89 38.92
N THR A 493 9.86 -16.51 39.29
CA THR A 493 9.09 -17.38 38.41
C THR A 493 8.53 -16.63 37.20
N SER A 494 8.03 -15.40 37.38
CA SER A 494 7.55 -14.55 36.30
C SER A 494 8.68 -14.12 35.37
N THR A 495 9.84 -13.77 35.93
CA THR A 495 11.03 -13.39 35.17
C THR A 495 11.57 -14.58 34.36
N ALA A 496 11.65 -15.78 34.96
CA ALA A 496 12.07 -17.00 34.29
C ALA A 496 11.13 -17.39 33.15
N ARG A 497 9.80 -17.18 33.31
CA ARG A 497 8.81 -17.43 32.26
C ARG A 497 8.98 -16.43 31.11
N ALA A 498 9.09 -15.16 31.42
CA ALA A 498 9.31 -14.11 30.43
C ALA A 498 10.62 -14.34 29.64
N LEU A 499 11.70 -14.75 30.30
CA LEU A 499 12.98 -15.04 29.64
C LEU A 499 12.93 -16.29 28.76
N ARG A 500 12.16 -17.34 29.13
CA ARG A 500 11.93 -18.51 28.27
C ARG A 500 11.13 -18.15 27.01
N GLU A 501 10.13 -17.31 27.17
CA GLU A 501 9.30 -16.81 26.04
C GLU A 501 10.13 -15.92 25.10
N VAL A 502 10.95 -15.02 25.67
CA VAL A 502 11.91 -14.22 24.91
C VAL A 502 12.94 -15.10 24.18
N ASN A 503 13.41 -16.19 24.80
CA ASN A 503 14.36 -17.12 24.16
C ASN A 503 13.72 -17.87 22.99
N THR A 504 12.44 -18.25 23.10
CA THR A 504 11.68 -18.87 22.01
C THR A 504 11.44 -17.89 20.86
N ILE A 505 11.07 -16.65 21.18
CA ILE A 505 10.90 -15.59 20.19
C ILE A 505 12.24 -15.23 19.55
N SER A 506 13.34 -15.20 20.33
CA SER A 506 14.69 -14.94 19.81
C SER A 506 15.17 -16.02 18.85
N SER A 507 14.84 -17.30 19.12
CA SER A 507 15.14 -18.41 18.19
C SER A 507 14.35 -18.26 16.88
N GLN A 508 13.08 -17.94 16.94
CA GLN A 508 12.26 -17.69 15.74
C GLN A 508 12.70 -16.46 14.95
N VAL A 509 13.15 -15.41 15.65
CA VAL A 509 13.74 -14.22 15.02
C VAL A 509 15.12 -14.54 14.43
N SER A 510 15.90 -15.40 15.08
CA SER A 510 17.20 -15.87 14.56
C SER A 510 17.05 -16.67 13.27
N ASP A 511 16.08 -17.60 13.21
CA ASP A 511 15.78 -18.37 12.01
C ASP A 511 15.22 -17.49 10.86
N SER A 512 14.46 -16.47 11.20
CA SER A 512 13.99 -15.47 10.22
C SER A 512 15.14 -14.56 9.76
N SER A 513 16.07 -14.22 10.66
CA SER A 513 17.23 -13.36 10.36
C SER A 513 18.28 -14.08 9.50
N VAL A 514 18.40 -15.40 9.60
CA VAL A 514 19.29 -16.19 8.70
C VAL A 514 18.78 -16.14 7.26
N ARG A 515 17.46 -16.18 7.03
CA ARG A 515 16.87 -16.03 5.68
C ARG A 515 16.93 -14.60 5.15
N VAL A 516 16.91 -13.61 6.03
CA VAL A 516 17.06 -12.20 5.66
C VAL A 516 18.54 -11.86 5.43
N LYS A 517 19.47 -12.56 6.12
CA LYS A 517 20.89 -12.28 6.07
C LYS A 517 21.52 -12.56 4.68
N GLU A 518 21.07 -13.57 3.95
CA GLU A 518 21.57 -13.85 2.58
C GLU A 518 21.13 -12.77 1.55
N ARG A 519 20.07 -11.99 1.86
CA ARG A 519 19.59 -10.87 1.02
C ARG A 519 19.95 -9.49 1.58
N ALA A 520 20.42 -9.43 2.84
CA ALA A 520 20.73 -8.18 3.55
C ALA A 520 22.21 -7.79 3.52
N ASP A 521 23.09 -8.56 2.87
CA ASP A 521 24.50 -8.18 2.72
C ASP A 521 24.71 -6.83 2.00
N SER A 522 23.72 -6.41 1.23
CA SER A 522 23.67 -5.06 0.62
C SER A 522 23.20 -3.98 1.61
N VAL A 523 22.37 -4.35 2.60
CA VAL A 523 21.81 -3.44 3.61
C VAL A 523 22.77 -3.28 4.81
N LEU A 524 23.56 -4.32 5.11
CA LEU A 524 24.58 -4.27 6.18
C LEU A 524 25.74 -3.28 5.88
N ARG A 525 26.02 -3.02 4.60
CA ARG A 525 27.00 -2.02 4.21
C ARG A 525 26.52 -0.59 4.53
N LEU A 526 25.23 -0.33 4.39
CA LEU A 526 24.60 0.96 4.74
C LEU A 526 24.43 1.13 6.26
N ALA A 527 24.27 0.05 7.01
CA ALA A 527 24.21 0.09 8.47
C ALA A 527 25.58 0.33 9.11
N GLY A 528 26.66 -0.10 8.46
CA GLY A 528 28.03 0.20 8.89
C GLY A 528 28.35 1.70 8.83
N GLU A 529 27.96 2.38 7.75
CA GLU A 529 28.15 3.83 7.58
C GLU A 529 27.31 4.65 8.58
N ALA A 530 26.13 4.15 8.94
CA ALA A 530 25.29 4.76 9.96
C ALA A 530 25.83 4.56 11.39
N SER A 531 26.57 3.46 11.64
CA SER A 531 27.22 3.18 12.92
C SER A 531 28.41 4.13 13.18
N ASP A 532 29.16 4.48 12.13
CA ASP A 532 30.29 5.41 12.24
C ASP A 532 29.80 6.87 12.47
N GLN A 533 28.64 7.24 11.91
CA GLN A 533 28.02 8.53 12.22
C GLN A 533 27.40 8.58 13.63
N ALA A 534 26.89 7.45 14.14
CA ALA A 534 26.39 7.39 15.51
C ALA A 534 27.51 7.46 16.56
N SER A 535 28.69 6.91 16.23
CA SER A 535 29.89 7.04 17.11
C SER A 535 30.43 8.47 17.17
N ALA A 536 30.37 9.23 16.08
CA ALA A 536 30.80 10.63 16.04
C ALA A 536 29.88 11.55 16.90
N ALA A 537 28.55 11.26 16.87
CA ALA A 537 27.60 12.01 17.72
C ALA A 537 27.74 11.71 19.22
N SER A 538 28.25 10.52 19.58
CA SER A 538 28.48 10.14 20.99
C SER A 538 29.69 10.82 21.62
N ALA A 539 30.63 11.35 20.82
CA ALA A 539 31.84 12.05 21.33
C ALA A 539 31.57 13.51 21.71
N GLU A 540 30.47 14.14 21.26
CA GLU A 540 30.11 15.53 21.58
C GLU A 540 29.23 15.71 22.83
N LEU A 541 28.87 14.62 23.49
CA LEU A 541 27.97 14.63 24.65
C LEU A 541 28.67 14.67 26.01
N GLY A 542 29.78 15.26 26.10
CA GLY A 542 30.53 15.35 27.35
C GLY A 542 30.52 16.74 27.97
N ASP A 543 29.45 17.16 28.49
CA ASP A 543 29.43 18.06 29.65
C ASP A 543 27.99 18.22 30.18
N THR A 544 27.74 17.57 31.25
CA THR A 544 26.40 17.50 31.87
C THR A 544 26.34 18.46 33.06
N ALA A 545 25.86 19.67 32.83
CA ALA A 545 25.57 20.59 33.94
C ALA A 545 24.08 21.00 34.04
N ASP A 546 23.22 20.56 33.11
CA ASP A 546 21.82 20.99 33.14
C ASP A 546 20.88 19.78 32.86
N ALA A 547 20.26 19.22 33.91
CA ALA A 547 19.30 18.10 33.84
C ALA A 547 18.09 18.40 32.93
N LEU A 548 17.71 19.65 32.77
CA LEU A 548 16.63 20.11 31.87
C LEU A 548 17.07 20.17 30.40
N ARG A 549 18.32 20.49 30.08
CA ARG A 549 18.87 20.38 28.72
C ARG A 549 19.03 18.93 28.32
N GLN A 550 19.48 18.06 29.24
CA GLN A 550 19.60 16.62 29.01
C GLN A 550 18.25 15.96 28.65
N ILE A 551 17.14 16.37 29.30
CA ILE A 551 15.79 15.87 28.97
C ILE A 551 15.31 16.43 27.63
N GLY A 552 15.62 17.68 27.33
CA GLY A 552 15.31 18.29 26.02
C GLY A 552 16.09 17.64 24.88
N ASP A 553 17.40 17.39 25.08
CA ASP A 553 18.28 16.73 24.11
C ASP A 553 17.90 15.25 23.96
N GLN A 554 17.55 14.55 25.07
CA GLN A 554 17.04 13.17 25.01
C GLN A 554 15.68 13.07 24.32
N ALA A 555 14.79 14.03 24.50
CA ALA A 555 13.50 14.06 23.80
C ALA A 555 13.69 14.32 22.29
N GLN A 556 14.69 15.14 21.94
CA GLN A 556 15.03 15.41 20.54
C GLN A 556 15.76 14.23 19.88
N ASP A 557 16.58 13.49 20.65
CA ASP A 557 17.23 12.27 20.21
C ASP A 557 16.22 11.11 20.06
N ALA A 558 15.23 11.00 20.97
CA ALA A 558 14.13 10.04 20.84
C ALA A 558 13.21 10.34 19.62
N GLY A 559 13.02 11.63 19.31
CA GLY A 559 12.32 12.05 18.10
C GLY A 559 13.05 11.64 16.81
N ARG A 560 14.38 11.82 16.79
CA ARG A 560 15.22 11.39 15.66
C ARG A 560 15.30 9.87 15.52
N GLU A 561 15.31 9.14 16.64
CA GLU A 561 15.29 7.67 16.62
C GLU A 561 13.94 7.12 16.15
N ALA A 562 12.83 7.78 16.50
CA ALA A 562 11.50 7.48 15.97
C ALA A 562 11.41 7.77 14.47
N GLU A 563 12.03 8.83 13.99
CA GLU A 563 12.09 9.19 12.57
C GLU A 563 12.99 8.22 11.77
N ARG A 564 14.08 7.75 12.37
CA ARG A 564 14.91 6.68 11.82
C ARG A 564 14.21 5.33 11.83
N ALA A 565 13.46 5.02 12.88
CA ALA A 565 12.63 3.81 12.95
C ALA A 565 11.51 3.84 11.88
N LEU A 566 10.93 5.01 11.62
CA LEU A 566 9.98 5.22 10.51
C LEU A 566 10.66 5.03 9.15
N THR A 567 11.88 5.55 8.98
CA THR A 567 12.64 5.39 7.74
C THR A 567 13.06 3.93 7.52
N ALA A 568 13.57 3.26 8.55
CA ALA A 568 13.90 1.83 8.50
C ALA A 568 12.67 0.96 8.29
N THR A 569 11.51 1.35 8.85
CA THR A 569 10.23 0.67 8.62
C THR A 569 9.73 0.90 7.19
N ALA A 570 9.92 2.09 6.64
CA ALA A 570 9.59 2.38 5.24
C ALA A 570 10.49 1.60 4.26
N GLU A 571 11.77 1.47 4.57
CA GLU A 571 12.72 0.63 3.79
C GLU A 571 12.35 -0.86 3.88
N ALA A 572 12.04 -1.36 5.09
CA ALA A 572 11.57 -2.73 5.27
C ALA A 572 10.26 -3.00 4.52
N MET A 573 9.32 -2.05 4.53
CA MET A 573 8.09 -2.15 3.73
C MET A 573 8.35 -2.11 2.23
N SER A 574 9.38 -1.39 1.77
CA SER A 574 9.79 -1.40 0.36
C SER A 574 10.31 -2.78 -0.06
N VAL A 575 11.13 -3.40 0.80
CA VAL A 575 11.66 -4.76 0.57
C VAL A 575 10.53 -5.79 0.57
N VAL A 576 9.58 -5.67 1.50
CA VAL A 576 8.40 -6.55 1.54
C VAL A 576 7.54 -6.37 0.29
N ARG A 577 7.33 -5.14 -0.19
CA ARG A 577 6.59 -4.91 -1.44
C ARG A 577 7.32 -5.52 -2.65
N ALA A 578 8.63 -5.30 -2.75
CA ALA A 578 9.41 -5.92 -3.83
C ALA A 578 9.36 -7.46 -3.77
N THR A 579 9.28 -8.03 -2.58
CA THR A 579 9.09 -9.48 -2.38
C THR A 579 7.71 -9.93 -2.84
N VAL A 580 6.66 -9.18 -2.48
CA VAL A 580 5.27 -9.46 -2.92
C VAL A 580 5.13 -9.31 -4.43
N ASP A 581 5.76 -8.28 -5.01
CA ASP A 581 5.79 -8.09 -6.47
C ASP A 581 6.55 -9.24 -7.16
N GLY A 582 7.68 -9.67 -6.58
CA GLY A 582 8.44 -10.83 -7.04
C GLY A 582 7.64 -12.14 -6.95
N ILE A 583 6.89 -12.34 -5.87
CA ILE A 583 5.99 -13.47 -5.68
C ILE A 583 4.85 -13.44 -6.71
N THR A 584 4.26 -12.26 -6.94
CA THR A 584 3.20 -12.08 -7.93
C THR A 584 3.71 -12.38 -9.34
N SER A 585 4.89 -11.87 -9.69
CA SER A 585 5.55 -12.16 -10.96
C SER A 585 5.87 -13.65 -11.11
N SER A 586 6.36 -14.30 -10.05
CA SER A 586 6.64 -15.74 -10.04
C SER A 586 5.37 -16.56 -10.25
N ARG A 587 4.26 -16.16 -9.61
CA ARG A 587 2.96 -16.80 -9.80
C ARG A 587 2.49 -16.72 -11.25
N ASP A 588 2.66 -15.55 -11.89
CA ASP A 588 2.24 -15.37 -13.28
C ASP A 588 3.12 -16.17 -14.24
N GLN A 589 4.44 -16.29 -13.94
CA GLN A 589 5.34 -17.17 -14.68
C GLN A 589 4.97 -18.66 -14.51
N ILE A 590 4.59 -19.09 -13.31
CA ILE A 590 4.12 -20.45 -13.06
C ILE A 590 2.85 -20.73 -13.86
N ARG A 591 1.89 -19.81 -13.88
CA ARG A 591 0.65 -19.93 -14.68
C ARG A 591 0.93 -20.01 -16.19
N GLU A 592 1.89 -19.23 -16.67
CA GLU A 592 2.27 -19.29 -18.08
C GLU A 592 2.98 -20.62 -18.40
N THR A 593 3.81 -21.12 -17.48
CA THR A 593 4.45 -22.41 -17.61
C THR A 593 3.42 -23.56 -17.55
N GLU A 594 2.42 -23.47 -16.68
CA GLU A 594 1.29 -24.40 -16.61
C GLU A 594 0.58 -24.52 -17.98
N LYS A 595 0.29 -23.38 -18.61
CA LYS A 595 -0.32 -23.36 -19.96
C LYS A 595 0.57 -24.07 -20.99
N ARG A 596 1.90 -23.90 -20.90
CA ARG A 596 2.86 -24.56 -21.81
C ARG A 596 2.92 -26.06 -21.57
N VAL A 597 2.94 -26.48 -20.31
CA VAL A 597 2.94 -27.90 -19.93
C VAL A 597 1.63 -28.58 -20.34
N LYS A 598 0.48 -27.89 -20.18
CA LYS A 598 -0.81 -28.39 -20.65
C LYS A 598 -0.84 -28.58 -22.16
N ARG A 599 -0.32 -27.63 -22.93
CA ARG A 599 -0.16 -27.80 -24.38
C ARG A 599 0.78 -28.94 -24.75
N LEU A 600 1.82 -29.17 -23.94
CA LEU A 600 2.71 -30.32 -24.12
C LEU A 600 1.97 -31.63 -23.89
N ALA A 601 1.12 -31.72 -22.86
CA ALA A 601 0.28 -32.89 -22.60
C ALA A 601 -0.68 -33.15 -23.76
N GLU A 602 -1.36 -32.09 -24.26
CA GLU A 602 -2.26 -32.18 -25.42
C GLU A 602 -1.53 -32.70 -26.66
N ARG A 603 -0.35 -32.14 -26.99
CA ARG A 603 0.46 -32.59 -28.13
C ARG A 603 0.99 -34.02 -27.94
N SER A 604 1.32 -34.39 -26.72
CA SER A 604 1.74 -35.78 -26.42
C SER A 604 0.58 -36.75 -26.63
N GLN A 605 -0.67 -36.32 -26.32
CA GLN A 605 -1.87 -37.12 -26.61
C GLN A 605 -2.11 -37.25 -28.11
N GLU A 606 -1.90 -36.19 -28.90
CA GLU A 606 -1.99 -36.24 -30.36
C GLU A 606 -0.92 -37.20 -30.94
N ILE A 607 0.32 -37.14 -30.42
CA ILE A 607 1.40 -38.03 -30.82
C ILE A 607 1.05 -39.48 -30.47
N SER A 608 0.51 -39.75 -29.27
CA SER A 608 0.07 -41.07 -28.84
C SER A 608 -0.99 -41.66 -29.80
N SER A 609 -1.94 -40.82 -30.19
CA SER A 609 -2.95 -41.21 -31.16
C SER A 609 -2.37 -41.53 -32.53
N ALA A 610 -1.45 -40.69 -33.02
CA ALA A 610 -0.75 -40.93 -34.28
C ALA A 610 0.09 -42.20 -34.25
N VAL A 611 0.81 -42.44 -33.18
CA VAL A 611 1.63 -43.63 -32.95
C VAL A 611 0.76 -44.92 -32.94
N THR A 612 -0.40 -44.83 -32.31
CA THR A 612 -1.40 -45.95 -32.31
C THR A 612 -1.87 -46.23 -33.73
N ILE A 613 -2.20 -45.20 -34.52
CA ILE A 613 -2.58 -45.39 -35.91
C ILE A 613 -1.47 -46.04 -36.75
N ILE A 614 -0.22 -45.53 -36.58
CA ILE A 614 0.93 -46.10 -37.29
C ILE A 614 1.14 -47.57 -36.92
N GLY A 615 1.00 -47.91 -35.62
CA GLY A 615 1.07 -49.29 -35.15
C GLY A 615 0.01 -50.19 -35.80
N GLN A 616 -1.22 -49.68 -35.91
CA GLN A 616 -2.30 -50.42 -36.61
C GLN A 616 -2.03 -50.57 -38.11
N ILE A 617 -1.45 -49.54 -38.75
CA ILE A 617 -1.01 -49.62 -40.14
C ILE A 617 0.09 -50.70 -40.31
N ALA A 618 1.07 -50.66 -39.43
CA ALA A 618 2.15 -51.66 -39.45
C ALA A 618 1.61 -53.08 -39.26
N GLU A 619 0.70 -53.30 -38.34
CA GLU A 619 0.06 -54.61 -38.13
C GLU A 619 -0.73 -55.07 -39.35
N ARG A 620 -1.57 -54.18 -39.93
CA ARG A 620 -2.29 -54.51 -41.16
C ARG A 620 -1.32 -54.76 -42.32
N THR A 621 -0.22 -54.05 -42.41
CA THR A 621 0.81 -54.24 -43.45
C THR A 621 1.48 -55.60 -43.28
N SER A 622 1.80 -55.97 -42.02
CA SER A 622 2.37 -57.29 -41.72
C SER A 622 1.44 -58.43 -42.12
N VAL A 623 0.13 -58.28 -41.82
CA VAL A 623 -0.91 -59.27 -42.23
C VAL A 623 -1.07 -59.32 -43.78
N LEU A 624 -1.06 -58.16 -44.44
CA LEU A 624 -1.12 -58.10 -45.91
C LEU A 624 0.13 -58.74 -46.53
N ALA A 625 1.30 -58.47 -45.99
CA ALA A 625 2.55 -59.07 -46.44
C ALA A 625 2.56 -60.59 -46.21
N LEU A 626 2.06 -61.06 -45.06
CA LEU A 626 1.89 -62.50 -44.80
C LEU A 626 0.96 -63.16 -45.84
N ASN A 627 -0.17 -62.52 -46.13
CA ASN A 627 -1.11 -63.01 -47.14
C ASN A 627 -0.44 -63.04 -48.53
N ALA A 628 0.33 -61.99 -48.87
CA ALA A 628 1.06 -61.93 -50.14
C ALA A 628 2.14 -63.02 -50.21
N SER A 629 2.86 -63.27 -49.14
CA SER A 629 3.86 -64.36 -49.05
C SER A 629 3.21 -65.73 -49.25
N MET A 630 2.06 -65.98 -48.60
CA MET A 630 1.28 -67.21 -48.80
C MET A 630 0.81 -67.39 -50.25
N GLN A 631 0.33 -66.35 -50.90
CA GLN A 631 -0.11 -66.38 -52.30
C GLN A 631 1.07 -66.60 -53.26
N ALA A 632 2.23 -65.97 -52.93
CA ALA A 632 3.45 -66.15 -53.69
C ALA A 632 3.99 -67.58 -53.61
N VAL A 633 3.90 -68.22 -52.44
CA VAL A 633 4.23 -69.61 -52.26
C VAL A 633 3.27 -70.53 -53.03
N ALA A 634 1.97 -70.21 -53.04
CA ALA A 634 0.95 -70.94 -53.79
C ALA A 634 1.16 -70.91 -55.32
N ALA A 635 1.80 -69.84 -55.84
CA ALA A 635 2.14 -69.67 -57.24
C ALA A 635 3.44 -70.45 -57.69
N GLY A 636 4.07 -71.12 -56.80
CA GLY A 636 5.25 -71.97 -57.09
C GLY A 636 6.44 -71.17 -57.59
N GLU A 637 7.19 -71.70 -58.55
CA GLU A 637 8.40 -71.02 -59.11
C GLU A 637 8.15 -69.63 -59.67
N ALA A 638 6.99 -69.33 -60.22
CA ALA A 638 6.62 -67.99 -60.71
C ALA A 638 6.45 -66.97 -59.62
N GLY A 639 6.16 -67.39 -58.36
CA GLY A 639 5.93 -66.55 -57.22
C GLY A 639 7.18 -66.20 -56.38
N ARG A 640 8.33 -66.84 -56.66
CA ARG A 640 9.50 -66.82 -55.79
C ARG A 640 10.08 -65.42 -55.53
N GLY A 641 10.11 -64.54 -56.56
CA GLY A 641 10.53 -63.14 -56.40
C GLY A 641 9.56 -62.31 -55.53
N PHE A 642 8.27 -62.61 -55.66
CA PHE A 642 7.22 -61.94 -54.87
C PHE A 642 7.26 -62.41 -53.40
N ALA A 643 7.57 -63.68 -53.11
CA ALA A 643 7.69 -64.16 -51.75
C ALA A 643 8.82 -63.44 -50.97
N VAL A 644 9.97 -63.23 -51.61
CA VAL A 644 11.09 -62.50 -50.99
C VAL A 644 10.69 -61.04 -50.67
N VAL A 645 9.97 -60.38 -51.60
CA VAL A 645 9.51 -59.01 -51.35
C VAL A 645 8.47 -58.97 -50.25
N ALA A 646 7.56 -59.93 -50.22
CA ALA A 646 6.51 -60.03 -49.19
C ALA A 646 7.13 -60.27 -47.79
N ASP A 647 8.10 -61.15 -47.69
CA ASP A 647 8.83 -61.38 -46.41
C ASP A 647 9.62 -60.18 -45.97
N GLU A 648 10.23 -59.39 -46.88
CA GLU A 648 10.91 -58.17 -46.54
C GLU A 648 9.93 -57.05 -46.09
N VAL A 649 8.74 -56.94 -46.73
CA VAL A 649 7.68 -56.00 -46.30
C VAL A 649 7.14 -56.43 -44.92
N LYS A 650 6.96 -57.72 -44.67
CA LYS A 650 6.58 -58.23 -43.34
C LYS A 650 7.58 -57.81 -42.28
N ARG A 651 8.90 -58.04 -42.53
CA ARG A 651 9.97 -57.68 -41.63
C ARG A 651 10.04 -56.19 -41.33
N LEU A 652 9.83 -55.36 -42.39
CA LEU A 652 9.77 -53.92 -42.22
C LEU A 652 8.54 -53.49 -41.38
N ALA A 653 7.41 -54.13 -41.58
CA ALA A 653 6.19 -53.87 -40.82
C ALA A 653 6.34 -54.27 -39.35
N GLU A 654 7.00 -55.41 -39.07
CA GLU A 654 7.31 -55.87 -37.70
C GLU A 654 8.26 -54.88 -37.01
N ASN A 655 9.32 -54.46 -37.70
CA ASN A 655 10.24 -53.44 -37.16
C ASN A 655 9.53 -52.10 -36.89
N ALA A 656 8.64 -51.66 -37.79
CA ALA A 656 7.82 -50.44 -37.60
C ALA A 656 6.88 -50.57 -36.39
N ARG A 657 6.29 -51.73 -36.19
CA ARG A 657 5.45 -52.03 -35.01
C ARG A 657 6.25 -51.94 -33.71
N GLU A 658 7.45 -52.57 -33.70
CA GLU A 658 8.34 -52.50 -32.53
C GLU A 658 8.76 -51.04 -32.24
N ALA A 659 9.16 -50.29 -33.25
CA ALA A 659 9.51 -48.89 -33.12
C ALA A 659 8.33 -48.06 -32.57
N THR A 660 7.10 -48.30 -33.06
CA THR A 660 5.88 -47.59 -32.54
C THR A 660 5.58 -47.94 -31.09
N GLN A 661 5.81 -49.21 -30.66
CA GLN A 661 5.68 -49.61 -29.27
C GLN A 661 6.67 -48.86 -28.36
N GLN A 662 7.93 -48.74 -28.80
CA GLN A 662 8.95 -48.00 -28.05
C GLN A 662 8.58 -46.51 -27.95
N ILE A 663 8.12 -45.92 -29.04
CA ILE A 663 7.67 -44.49 -29.04
C ILE A 663 6.45 -44.35 -28.12
N ALA A 664 5.46 -45.24 -28.16
CA ALA A 664 4.29 -45.22 -27.28
C ALA A 664 4.70 -45.24 -25.78
N GLY A 665 5.69 -46.08 -25.42
CA GLY A 665 6.24 -46.12 -24.07
C GLY A 665 6.88 -44.82 -23.66
N ARG A 666 7.68 -44.18 -24.56
CA ARG A 666 8.30 -42.87 -24.30
C ARG A 666 7.27 -41.75 -24.18
N VAL A 667 6.25 -41.73 -25.04
CA VAL A 667 5.15 -40.76 -24.97
C VAL A 667 4.34 -40.93 -23.70
N GLY A 668 4.09 -42.19 -23.27
CA GLY A 668 3.44 -42.47 -22.00
C GLY A 668 4.23 -41.92 -20.79
N ALA A 669 5.59 -42.07 -20.80
CA ALA A 669 6.43 -41.45 -19.78
C ALA A 669 6.31 -39.92 -19.78
N ILE A 670 6.37 -39.26 -20.96
CA ILE A 670 6.19 -37.80 -21.07
C ILE A 670 4.80 -37.36 -20.52
N GLN A 671 3.74 -38.11 -20.78
CA GLN A 671 2.41 -37.86 -20.25
C GLN A 671 2.37 -37.96 -18.72
N SER A 672 3.05 -38.95 -18.15
CA SER A 672 3.19 -39.12 -16.71
C SER A 672 3.96 -37.94 -16.10
N ASP A 673 5.11 -37.61 -16.67
CA ASP A 673 5.97 -36.51 -16.17
C ASP A 673 5.26 -35.14 -16.27
N THR A 674 4.49 -34.91 -17.35
CA THR A 674 3.71 -33.68 -17.50
C THR A 674 2.58 -33.61 -16.49
N THR A 675 1.94 -34.71 -16.15
CA THR A 675 0.87 -34.78 -15.14
C THR A 675 1.45 -34.50 -13.74
N GLU A 676 2.56 -35.09 -13.41
CA GLU A 676 3.27 -34.88 -12.14
C GLU A 676 3.74 -33.42 -12.02
N THR A 677 4.28 -32.86 -13.11
CA THR A 677 4.70 -31.47 -13.18
C THR A 677 3.52 -30.53 -12.94
N LEU A 678 2.35 -30.79 -13.54
CA LEU A 678 1.14 -30.00 -13.32
C LEU A 678 0.65 -30.06 -11.87
N GLN A 679 0.74 -31.24 -11.24
CA GLN A 679 0.40 -31.40 -9.82
C GLN A 679 1.34 -30.61 -8.91
N ALA A 680 2.65 -30.67 -9.17
CA ALA A 680 3.66 -29.92 -8.43
C ALA A 680 3.47 -28.41 -8.58
N MET A 681 3.17 -27.94 -9.80
CA MET A 681 2.89 -26.52 -10.07
C MET A 681 1.64 -26.03 -9.33
N ASN A 682 0.57 -26.83 -9.32
CA ASN A 682 -0.65 -26.49 -8.56
C ASN A 682 -0.37 -26.44 -7.06
N GLY A 683 0.45 -27.35 -6.54
CA GLY A 683 0.90 -27.31 -5.15
C GLY A 683 1.71 -26.05 -4.83
N THR A 684 2.61 -25.67 -5.74
CA THR A 684 3.40 -24.43 -5.59
C THR A 684 2.54 -23.18 -5.64
N ILE A 685 1.53 -23.12 -6.53
CA ILE A 685 0.57 -21.98 -6.59
C ILE A 685 -0.21 -21.89 -5.28
N ALA A 686 -0.67 -23.00 -4.71
CA ALA A 686 -1.38 -23.00 -3.43
C ALA A 686 -0.50 -22.46 -2.29
N GLN A 687 0.76 -22.90 -2.20
CA GLN A 687 1.71 -22.40 -1.22
C GLN A 687 2.03 -20.90 -1.40
N VAL A 688 2.11 -20.42 -2.63
CA VAL A 688 2.34 -19.02 -2.95
C VAL A 688 1.14 -18.16 -2.55
N VAL A 689 -0.08 -18.68 -2.68
CA VAL A 689 -1.31 -17.97 -2.24
C VAL A 689 -1.39 -17.88 -0.71
N ASP A 690 -0.93 -18.89 0.02
CA ASP A 690 -0.91 -18.86 1.49
C ASP A 690 0.14 -17.88 2.07
N ILE A 691 1.12 -17.47 1.27
CA ILE A 691 2.18 -16.53 1.68
C ILE A 691 1.77 -15.06 1.40
N THR A 692 0.80 -14.81 0.53
CA THR A 692 0.33 -13.46 0.16
C THR A 692 -0.97 -13.08 0.84
#